data_758b0227e05bf0f8c3f8ade0cd50f454
#
_entry.id   758b0227e05bf0f8c3f8ade0cd50f454
#
_cell.length_a   1.000
_cell.length_b   1.000
_cell.length_c   1.000
_cell.angle_alpha   90.00
_cell.angle_beta   90.00
_cell.angle_gamma   90.00
#
_symmetry.space_group_name_H-M   'P 1'
#
loop_
_entity.id
_entity.type
_entity.pdbx_description
1 polymer ?
#
loop_
_entity_poly.entity_id
_entity_poly.type
_entity_poly.pdbx_seq_one_letter_code
_entity_poly.pdbx_strand_id
1 'polypeptide(L)'
;MRLVLCEKPSQGRDIAKFLGATQRGDGFLSGPGVTVTWARGHLLETAEPEVYGEQYGKPWRTEVLPLLPQQWKLVVKADAKAQFAVINRLLKQVDEVVIATDADREGEVIARELLDYCKFQGRIFRLWMSALDDASIRAALSDLWPSSRTEALYYAGVGRSRADWLIGMNLTRLFTLKGREVGIGNVLSVGRVQTPTLAIVVQRDSEIENFVAKPYFEVIATLAVNGAAFPAKWVPAAQYCDEEKRCIQPGVVAQVVQLCRQTPTGAVIDCQTERKKQSAPLAFSLSSLQQACSRHWGMPAQTVLDIAQKLYETHKLTSYPRTDCGYLPVSMREEIPQVLSAVVGTDPALQPVVAQLDTQFVSRIWNDKKITAHHGIIPTKHTGDLSKLSDEERNVYQLVRLHYLAQFMPLMEVDATEATFNIGGQLFRTRGNVVVKAGWKSLFGKMADDDEKGDEAVLPAMQAGQVCQVQGAEQKVLQTKPPAPYNDGTLIAAMTNAAAFVTDAALKKVLKENAGIGTEATRAGIIDTLVKRGFLVREKKALRSTPLGRSLVDVLPGTLTNPGLTALWEQMLDEVAAGRVSLDDFMAKQSQWVSQLVAQGKSQPLAIQAPPSPPCPVCGGKTSQRKGKKGSFWRCLNYPDCKGIVGDGGNAKTLQGRGGSSLPTRLKIKLR
;
A
#
# COMPACT_ATOMS: atom_id res chain seq x y z
N MET A 1 -9.38 -38.74 -13.63
CA MET A 1 -10.02 -37.45 -13.93
C MET A 1 -9.17 -36.32 -13.33
N ARG A 2 -9.01 -35.17 -14.01
CA ARG A 2 -8.15 -34.05 -13.59
C ARG A 2 -9.00 -32.89 -13.04
N LEU A 3 -8.62 -32.31 -11.91
CA LEU A 3 -9.17 -31.07 -11.37
C LEU A 3 -8.15 -29.94 -11.52
N VAL A 4 -8.54 -28.81 -12.11
CA VAL A 4 -7.76 -27.58 -12.12
C VAL A 4 -8.32 -26.64 -11.07
N LEU A 5 -7.51 -26.31 -10.06
CA LEU A 5 -7.87 -25.45 -8.94
C LEU A 5 -7.27 -24.05 -9.14
N CYS A 6 -8.10 -23.09 -9.50
CA CYS A 6 -7.74 -21.70 -9.70
C CYS A 6 -7.98 -20.87 -8.44
N GLU A 7 -7.41 -19.67 -8.38
CA GLU A 7 -7.65 -18.74 -7.29
C GLU A 7 -8.94 -17.93 -7.47
N LYS A 8 -9.23 -17.55 -8.71
CA LYS A 8 -10.32 -16.60 -9.05
C LYS A 8 -11.26 -17.18 -10.10
N PRO A 9 -12.57 -16.84 -10.06
CA PRO A 9 -13.53 -17.29 -11.08
C PRO A 9 -13.18 -16.84 -12.50
N SER A 10 -12.57 -15.66 -12.68
CA SER A 10 -12.11 -15.15 -13.98
C SER A 10 -11.01 -16.05 -14.54
N GLN A 11 -9.97 -16.28 -13.76
CA GLN A 11 -8.85 -17.17 -14.10
C GLN A 11 -9.33 -18.58 -14.47
N GLY A 12 -10.28 -19.12 -13.67
CA GLY A 12 -10.87 -20.42 -13.96
C GLY A 12 -11.61 -20.47 -15.28
N ARG A 13 -12.35 -19.42 -15.66
CA ARG A 13 -13.03 -19.35 -16.97
C ARG A 13 -12.04 -19.26 -18.14
N ASP A 14 -10.98 -18.47 -17.98
CA ASP A 14 -9.98 -18.29 -19.03
C ASP A 14 -9.22 -19.60 -19.29
N ILE A 15 -8.78 -20.30 -18.24
CA ILE A 15 -8.13 -21.61 -18.37
C ILE A 15 -9.10 -22.68 -18.92
N ALA A 16 -10.35 -22.70 -18.45
CA ALA A 16 -11.36 -23.67 -18.87
C ALA A 16 -11.63 -23.62 -20.37
N LYS A 17 -11.57 -22.45 -21.00
CA LYS A 17 -11.70 -22.26 -22.45
C LYS A 17 -10.67 -23.08 -23.21
N PHE A 18 -9.41 -23.09 -22.78
CA PHE A 18 -8.31 -23.84 -23.42
C PHE A 18 -8.38 -25.34 -23.14
N LEU A 19 -9.02 -25.74 -22.05
CA LEU A 19 -9.18 -27.14 -21.68
C LEU A 19 -10.49 -27.76 -22.22
N GLY A 20 -11.30 -27.01 -22.95
CA GLY A 20 -12.60 -27.47 -23.45
C GLY A 20 -13.63 -27.72 -22.34
N ALA A 21 -13.44 -27.14 -21.16
CA ALA A 21 -14.37 -27.27 -20.04
C ALA A 21 -15.46 -26.19 -20.14
N THR A 22 -16.51 -26.47 -20.90
CA THR A 22 -17.57 -25.50 -21.27
C THR A 22 -18.89 -25.72 -20.51
N GLN A 23 -19.10 -26.90 -19.92
CA GLN A 23 -20.32 -27.21 -19.18
C GLN A 23 -20.30 -26.51 -17.80
N ARG A 24 -21.33 -25.71 -17.55
CA ARG A 24 -21.43 -24.94 -16.29
C ARG A 24 -22.02 -25.78 -15.18
N GLY A 25 -21.30 -25.84 -14.06
CA GLY A 25 -21.78 -26.29 -12.77
C GLY A 25 -21.83 -25.15 -11.75
N ASP A 26 -22.38 -25.40 -10.58
CA ASP A 26 -22.34 -24.45 -9.47
C ASP A 26 -20.92 -24.43 -8.87
N GLY A 27 -20.20 -23.34 -9.09
CA GLY A 27 -18.83 -23.14 -8.61
C GLY A 27 -17.73 -23.87 -9.41
N PHE A 28 -18.02 -24.42 -10.60
CA PHE A 28 -17.04 -25.08 -11.47
C PHE A 28 -17.48 -25.09 -12.95
N LEU A 29 -16.53 -25.45 -13.82
CA LEU A 29 -16.76 -25.75 -15.23
C LEU A 29 -16.23 -27.17 -15.51
N SER A 30 -16.93 -27.94 -16.34
CA SER A 30 -16.50 -29.31 -16.69
C SER A 30 -16.39 -29.54 -18.20
N GLY A 31 -15.54 -30.48 -18.57
CA GLY A 31 -15.33 -30.95 -19.93
C GLY A 31 -14.80 -32.38 -19.95
N PRO A 32 -14.48 -32.93 -21.11
CA PRO A 32 -13.98 -34.29 -21.22
C PRO A 32 -12.69 -34.50 -20.42
N GLY A 33 -12.77 -35.31 -19.36
CA GLY A 33 -11.61 -35.66 -18.52
C GLY A 33 -11.09 -34.56 -17.59
N VAL A 34 -11.68 -33.36 -17.60
CA VAL A 34 -11.21 -32.20 -16.80
C VAL A 34 -12.36 -31.46 -16.15
N THR A 35 -12.14 -31.01 -14.94
CA THR A 35 -12.98 -30.05 -14.22
C THR A 35 -12.14 -28.85 -13.76
N VAL A 36 -12.65 -27.64 -13.91
CA VAL A 36 -12.00 -26.41 -13.48
C VAL A 36 -12.84 -25.75 -12.40
N THR A 37 -12.25 -25.51 -11.25
CA THR A 37 -12.90 -24.81 -10.12
C THR A 37 -12.00 -23.70 -9.58
N TRP A 38 -12.49 -22.91 -8.61
CA TRP A 38 -11.77 -21.75 -8.09
C TRP A 38 -12.06 -21.52 -6.61
N ALA A 39 -11.09 -20.94 -5.92
CA ALA A 39 -11.16 -20.69 -4.49
C ALA A 39 -11.90 -19.38 -4.12
N ARG A 40 -11.72 -18.27 -4.83
CA ARG A 40 -12.09 -16.88 -4.45
C ARG A 40 -11.20 -16.31 -3.32
N GLY A 41 -9.89 -16.56 -3.40
CA GLY A 41 -8.94 -16.28 -2.33
C GLY A 41 -8.98 -17.34 -1.23
N HIS A 42 -8.50 -17.03 -0.02
CA HIS A 42 -8.50 -18.00 1.09
C HIS A 42 -9.91 -18.40 1.52
N LEU A 43 -10.24 -19.67 1.41
CA LEU A 43 -11.47 -20.28 1.95
C LEU A 43 -11.30 -20.75 3.39
N LEU A 44 -10.05 -20.95 3.81
CA LEU A 44 -9.69 -21.35 5.17
C LEU A 44 -9.06 -20.17 5.90
N GLU A 45 -9.09 -20.23 7.22
CA GLU A 45 -8.40 -19.29 8.11
C GLU A 45 -7.88 -20.03 9.34
N THR A 46 -6.82 -19.49 9.97
CA THR A 46 -6.33 -20.02 11.24
C THR A 46 -7.42 -19.87 12.30
N ALA A 47 -7.66 -20.93 13.04
CA ALA A 47 -8.69 -20.96 14.07
C ALA A 47 -8.48 -19.89 15.14
N GLU A 48 -9.60 -19.39 15.67
CA GLU A 48 -9.59 -18.48 16.82
C GLU A 48 -9.02 -19.18 18.06
N PRO A 49 -8.44 -18.42 18.99
CA PRO A 49 -7.78 -18.96 20.18
C PRO A 49 -8.59 -19.93 21.02
N GLU A 50 -9.91 -19.74 21.07
CA GLU A 50 -10.83 -20.62 21.82
C GLU A 50 -10.81 -22.08 21.35
N VAL A 51 -10.47 -22.31 20.09
CA VAL A 51 -10.36 -23.66 19.50
C VAL A 51 -9.15 -24.43 20.05
N TYR A 52 -8.16 -23.72 20.58
CA TYR A 52 -6.97 -24.31 21.20
C TYR A 52 -7.13 -24.56 22.71
N GLY A 53 -8.22 -24.06 23.31
CA GLY A 53 -8.57 -24.25 24.71
C GLY A 53 -9.53 -23.17 25.21
N GLU A 54 -10.52 -23.55 26.01
CA GLU A 54 -11.54 -22.62 26.54
C GLU A 54 -10.94 -21.47 27.34
N GLN A 55 -9.80 -21.71 28.03
CA GLN A 55 -9.09 -20.69 28.78
C GLN A 55 -8.58 -19.53 27.92
N TYR A 56 -8.45 -19.73 26.61
CA TYR A 56 -8.06 -18.70 25.65
C TYR A 56 -9.23 -17.86 25.11
N GLY A 57 -10.46 -18.20 25.52
CA GLY A 57 -11.67 -17.46 25.18
C GLY A 57 -11.81 -16.13 25.95
N LYS A 58 -12.98 -15.52 25.79
CA LYS A 58 -13.34 -14.29 26.54
C LYS A 58 -13.99 -14.67 27.88
N PRO A 59 -13.70 -13.91 28.96
CA PRO A 59 -12.80 -12.72 29.02
C PRO A 59 -11.33 -13.12 28.90
N TRP A 60 -10.55 -12.27 28.19
CA TRP A 60 -9.11 -12.49 28.07
C TRP A 60 -8.43 -12.38 29.44
N ARG A 61 -7.37 -13.15 29.65
CA ARG A 61 -6.60 -13.19 30.89
C ARG A 61 -5.10 -13.14 30.59
N THR A 62 -4.34 -12.43 31.41
CA THR A 62 -2.90 -12.26 31.25
C THR A 62 -2.14 -13.54 31.57
N GLU A 63 -2.65 -14.36 32.48
CA GLU A 63 -2.01 -15.59 33.00
C GLU A 63 -1.84 -16.65 31.91
N VAL A 64 -2.80 -16.71 30.96
CA VAL A 64 -2.79 -17.72 29.88
C VAL A 64 -1.88 -17.36 28.71
N LEU A 65 -1.24 -16.18 28.73
CA LEU A 65 -0.29 -15.78 27.69
C LEU A 65 1.13 -16.24 28.07
N PRO A 66 2.00 -16.61 27.14
CA PRO A 66 1.76 -16.60 25.69
C PRO A 66 0.90 -17.80 25.23
N LEU A 67 0.08 -17.55 24.20
CA LEU A 67 -0.67 -18.56 23.49
C LEU A 67 0.18 -19.09 22.33
N LEU A 68 0.61 -20.34 22.43
CA LEU A 68 1.51 -21.01 21.50
C LEU A 68 0.91 -22.35 21.05
N PRO A 69 0.14 -22.37 19.93
CA PRO A 69 -0.45 -23.62 19.45
C PRO A 69 0.63 -24.66 19.12
N GLN A 70 0.51 -25.86 19.69
CA GLN A 70 1.36 -27.00 19.35
C GLN A 70 0.95 -27.60 18.00
N GLN A 71 -0.34 -27.61 17.73
CA GLN A 71 -0.93 -28.04 16.46
C GLN A 71 -1.81 -26.94 15.91
N TRP A 72 -1.49 -26.47 14.72
CA TRP A 72 -2.25 -25.45 14.04
C TRP A 72 -3.55 -26.03 13.48
N LYS A 73 -4.65 -25.31 13.68
CA LYS A 73 -5.98 -25.70 13.21
C LYS A 73 -6.49 -24.66 12.22
N LEU A 74 -7.03 -25.13 11.12
CA LEU A 74 -7.71 -24.31 10.13
C LEU A 74 -9.22 -24.49 10.26
N VAL A 75 -9.99 -23.47 9.93
CA VAL A 75 -11.45 -23.48 9.87
C VAL A 75 -11.93 -22.89 8.56
N VAL A 76 -13.07 -23.37 8.07
CA VAL A 76 -13.70 -22.83 6.86
C VAL A 76 -14.36 -21.49 7.19
N LYS A 77 -14.00 -20.44 6.46
CA LYS A 77 -14.62 -19.11 6.60
C LYS A 77 -16.13 -19.19 6.42
N ALA A 78 -16.87 -18.39 7.18
CA ALA A 78 -18.33 -18.43 7.18
C ALA A 78 -18.95 -18.15 5.81
N ASP A 79 -18.39 -17.21 5.06
CA ASP A 79 -18.81 -16.80 3.71
C ASP A 79 -18.28 -17.71 2.59
N ALA A 80 -17.31 -18.58 2.89
CA ALA A 80 -16.68 -19.48 1.94
C ALA A 80 -17.26 -20.89 1.90
N LYS A 81 -18.19 -21.24 2.82
CA LYS A 81 -18.70 -22.60 3.02
C LYS A 81 -19.27 -23.24 1.75
N ALA A 82 -20.01 -22.47 0.94
CA ALA A 82 -20.63 -23.00 -0.29
C ALA A 82 -19.55 -23.45 -1.30
N GLN A 83 -18.58 -22.58 -1.59
CA GLN A 83 -17.51 -22.89 -2.55
C GLN A 83 -16.55 -23.96 -2.01
N PHE A 84 -16.27 -23.96 -0.71
CA PHE A 84 -15.50 -25.03 -0.07
C PHE A 84 -16.18 -26.39 -0.24
N ALA A 85 -17.50 -26.48 -0.04
CA ALA A 85 -18.25 -27.73 -0.22
C ALA A 85 -18.15 -28.26 -1.67
N VAL A 86 -18.17 -27.37 -2.66
CA VAL A 86 -17.96 -27.73 -4.08
C VAL A 86 -16.57 -28.32 -4.28
N ILE A 87 -15.53 -27.65 -3.83
CA ILE A 87 -14.14 -28.10 -3.99
C ILE A 87 -13.91 -29.43 -3.28
N ASN A 88 -14.38 -29.56 -2.03
CA ASN A 88 -14.24 -30.81 -1.26
C ASN A 88 -14.95 -32.00 -1.93
N ARG A 89 -16.11 -31.77 -2.55
CA ARG A 89 -16.81 -32.79 -3.33
C ARG A 89 -16.01 -33.18 -4.57
N LEU A 90 -15.49 -32.21 -5.33
CA LEU A 90 -14.73 -32.45 -6.57
C LEU A 90 -13.42 -33.19 -6.29
N LEU A 91 -12.70 -32.83 -5.21
CA LEU A 91 -11.46 -33.49 -4.80
C LEU A 91 -11.64 -34.99 -4.52
N LYS A 92 -12.81 -35.43 -4.07
CA LYS A 92 -13.12 -36.85 -3.84
C LYS A 92 -13.39 -37.64 -5.12
N GLN A 93 -13.51 -36.96 -6.28
CA GLN A 93 -13.87 -37.56 -7.57
C GLN A 93 -12.70 -37.60 -8.54
N VAL A 94 -11.53 -37.12 -8.14
CA VAL A 94 -10.37 -36.98 -9.03
C VAL A 94 -9.12 -37.62 -8.45
N ASP A 95 -8.22 -38.07 -9.33
CA ASP A 95 -6.94 -38.69 -8.98
C ASP A 95 -5.78 -37.72 -9.14
N GLU A 96 -6.05 -36.55 -9.74
CA GLU A 96 -5.02 -35.58 -10.12
C GLU A 96 -5.56 -34.16 -9.96
N VAL A 97 -4.76 -33.29 -9.33
CA VAL A 97 -5.02 -31.85 -9.18
C VAL A 97 -3.90 -31.06 -9.87
N VAL A 98 -4.29 -30.06 -10.64
CA VAL A 98 -3.38 -29.02 -11.15
C VAL A 98 -3.67 -27.74 -10.37
N ILE A 99 -2.72 -27.33 -9.54
CA ILE A 99 -2.76 -26.03 -8.86
C ILE A 99 -2.53 -24.94 -9.89
N ALA A 100 -3.53 -24.09 -10.09
CA ALA A 100 -3.52 -22.98 -11.05
C ALA A 100 -3.87 -21.64 -10.38
N THR A 101 -3.55 -21.51 -9.09
CA THR A 101 -3.59 -20.23 -8.35
C THR A 101 -2.46 -19.31 -8.81
N ASP A 102 -2.45 -18.07 -8.35
CA ASP A 102 -1.42 -17.09 -8.71
C ASP A 102 0.00 -17.63 -8.45
N ALA A 103 0.97 -17.16 -9.24
CA ALA A 103 2.33 -17.68 -9.22
C ALA A 103 3.18 -17.02 -8.12
N ASP A 104 2.73 -17.17 -6.86
CA ASP A 104 3.39 -16.60 -5.68
C ASP A 104 3.18 -17.46 -4.43
N ARG A 105 3.73 -17.01 -3.29
CA ARG A 105 3.59 -17.67 -1.99
C ARG A 105 2.14 -17.78 -1.53
N GLU A 106 1.32 -16.75 -1.80
CA GLU A 106 -0.06 -16.70 -1.38
C GLU A 106 -0.92 -17.70 -2.14
N GLY A 107 -0.74 -17.78 -3.47
CA GLY A 107 -1.41 -18.77 -4.31
C GLY A 107 -1.07 -20.20 -3.92
N GLU A 108 0.17 -20.50 -3.51
CA GLU A 108 0.55 -21.80 -2.99
C GLU A 108 -0.18 -22.11 -1.67
N VAL A 109 -0.29 -21.14 -0.75
CA VAL A 109 -1.02 -21.33 0.51
C VAL A 109 -2.49 -21.59 0.26
N ILE A 110 -3.15 -20.79 -0.58
CA ILE A 110 -4.58 -20.95 -0.90
C ILE A 110 -4.89 -22.36 -1.40
N ALA A 111 -4.07 -22.89 -2.30
CA ALA A 111 -4.31 -24.19 -2.89
C ALA A 111 -3.96 -25.35 -1.94
N ARG A 112 -2.75 -25.32 -1.37
CA ARG A 112 -2.25 -26.45 -0.57
C ARG A 112 -2.95 -26.61 0.77
N GLU A 113 -3.32 -25.51 1.45
CA GLU A 113 -4.17 -25.60 2.65
C GLU A 113 -5.50 -26.31 2.36
N LEU A 114 -6.11 -26.08 1.19
CA LEU A 114 -7.34 -26.78 0.79
C LEU A 114 -7.10 -28.28 0.56
N LEU A 115 -5.99 -28.63 -0.14
CA LEU A 115 -5.64 -30.02 -0.40
C LEU A 115 -5.32 -30.77 0.89
N ASP A 116 -4.55 -30.16 1.80
CA ASP A 116 -4.20 -30.72 3.11
C ASP A 116 -5.44 -30.88 4.01
N TYR A 117 -6.28 -29.84 4.07
CA TYR A 117 -7.51 -29.85 4.87
C TYR A 117 -8.50 -30.93 4.39
N CYS A 118 -8.61 -31.10 3.07
CA CYS A 118 -9.44 -32.15 2.45
C CYS A 118 -8.74 -33.51 2.41
N LYS A 119 -7.47 -33.63 2.87
CA LYS A 119 -6.65 -34.86 2.88
C LYS A 119 -6.54 -35.50 1.49
N PHE A 120 -6.30 -34.68 0.47
CA PHE A 120 -6.12 -35.19 -0.90
C PHE A 120 -4.83 -35.99 -1.02
N GLN A 121 -4.90 -37.20 -1.61
CA GLN A 121 -3.77 -38.13 -1.74
C GLN A 121 -3.39 -38.39 -3.21
N GLY A 122 -4.04 -37.72 -4.17
CA GLY A 122 -3.75 -37.89 -5.57
C GLY A 122 -2.50 -37.16 -6.03
N ARG A 123 -2.21 -37.23 -7.32
CA ARG A 123 -1.07 -36.52 -7.94
C ARG A 123 -1.37 -35.03 -7.99
N ILE A 124 -0.34 -34.21 -7.69
CA ILE A 124 -0.43 -32.76 -7.71
C ILE A 124 0.59 -32.19 -8.68
N PHE A 125 0.13 -31.36 -9.60
CA PHE A 125 0.94 -30.57 -10.52
C PHE A 125 0.72 -29.08 -10.30
N ARG A 126 1.63 -28.25 -10.82
CA ARG A 126 1.58 -26.81 -10.75
C ARG A 126 1.55 -26.19 -12.15
N LEU A 127 0.51 -25.44 -12.45
CA LEU A 127 0.43 -24.53 -13.59
C LEU A 127 1.00 -23.18 -13.17
N TRP A 128 2.23 -22.87 -13.54
CA TRP A 128 2.92 -21.64 -13.16
C TRP A 128 2.82 -20.61 -14.27
N MET A 129 2.09 -19.51 -14.04
CA MET A 129 1.93 -18.44 -15.03
C MET A 129 1.72 -17.09 -14.36
N SER A 130 2.28 -16.03 -14.96
CA SER A 130 2.21 -14.66 -14.46
C SER A 130 1.26 -13.76 -15.27
N ALA A 131 0.63 -14.30 -16.30
CA ALA A 131 -0.34 -13.58 -17.13
C ALA A 131 -1.44 -14.53 -17.62
N LEU A 132 -2.62 -13.97 -17.93
CA LEU A 132 -3.81 -14.71 -18.38
C LEU A 132 -4.13 -14.47 -19.86
N ASP A 133 -3.16 -13.98 -20.64
CA ASP A 133 -3.29 -13.92 -22.09
C ASP A 133 -3.22 -15.32 -22.71
N ASP A 134 -3.79 -15.46 -23.90
CA ASP A 134 -3.95 -16.75 -24.58
C ASP A 134 -2.61 -17.48 -24.79
N ALA A 135 -1.53 -16.77 -25.08
CA ALA A 135 -0.21 -17.34 -25.30
C ALA A 135 0.41 -17.88 -24.00
N SER A 136 0.31 -17.10 -22.92
CA SER A 136 0.80 -17.47 -21.59
C SER A 136 0.07 -18.69 -21.04
N ILE A 137 -1.26 -18.78 -21.20
CA ILE A 137 -2.05 -19.93 -20.76
C ILE A 137 -1.63 -21.20 -21.53
N ARG A 138 -1.48 -21.12 -22.85
CA ARG A 138 -1.06 -22.29 -23.67
C ARG A 138 0.34 -22.77 -23.30
N ALA A 139 1.29 -21.86 -23.16
CA ALA A 139 2.66 -22.19 -22.76
C ALA A 139 2.69 -22.89 -21.38
N ALA A 140 1.97 -22.35 -20.38
CA ALA A 140 1.93 -22.94 -19.05
C ALA A 140 1.21 -24.30 -19.03
N LEU A 141 0.16 -24.51 -19.82
CA LEU A 141 -0.53 -25.80 -19.92
C LEU A 141 0.34 -26.88 -20.58
N SER A 142 1.28 -26.51 -21.44
CA SER A 142 2.22 -27.43 -22.07
C SER A 142 3.40 -27.81 -21.17
N ASP A 143 3.68 -27.05 -20.09
CA ASP A 143 4.80 -27.24 -19.16
C ASP A 143 4.32 -27.24 -17.70
N LEU A 144 3.58 -28.27 -17.31
CA LEU A 144 3.14 -28.44 -15.93
C LEU A 144 4.32 -28.86 -15.05
N TRP A 145 4.55 -28.11 -13.99
CA TRP A 145 5.62 -28.40 -13.05
C TRP A 145 5.22 -29.48 -12.02
N PRO A 146 6.18 -30.30 -11.55
CA PRO A 146 5.95 -31.13 -10.39
C PRO A 146 5.68 -30.26 -9.16
N SER A 147 4.74 -30.70 -8.33
CA SER A 147 4.31 -30.00 -7.12
C SER A 147 5.45 -29.64 -6.16
N SER A 148 6.48 -30.51 -6.07
CA SER A 148 7.64 -30.31 -5.21
C SER A 148 8.46 -29.06 -5.53
N ARG A 149 8.37 -28.54 -6.77
CA ARG A 149 9.14 -27.37 -7.18
C ARG A 149 8.74 -26.08 -6.45
N THR A 150 7.48 -25.99 -6.01
CA THR A 150 6.93 -24.79 -5.36
C THR A 150 6.51 -25.01 -3.91
N GLU A 151 6.71 -26.21 -3.38
CA GLU A 151 6.29 -26.58 -2.03
C GLU A 151 6.94 -25.72 -0.93
N ALA A 152 8.19 -25.33 -1.09
CA ALA A 152 8.89 -24.46 -0.14
C ALA A 152 8.25 -23.06 -0.05
N LEU A 153 7.64 -22.56 -1.13
CA LEU A 153 6.88 -21.31 -1.10
C LEU A 153 5.64 -21.42 -0.21
N TYR A 154 4.97 -22.58 -0.20
CA TYR A 154 3.87 -22.86 0.70
C TYR A 154 4.32 -22.78 2.16
N TYR A 155 5.42 -23.42 2.53
CA TYR A 155 5.93 -23.37 3.90
C TYR A 155 6.30 -21.95 4.34
N ALA A 156 6.88 -21.16 3.44
CA ALA A 156 7.17 -19.75 3.70
C ALA A 156 5.89 -18.92 3.93
N GLY A 157 4.85 -19.14 3.13
CA GLY A 157 3.56 -18.46 3.26
C GLY A 157 2.84 -18.83 4.57
N VAL A 158 2.81 -20.13 4.91
CA VAL A 158 2.26 -20.63 6.18
C VAL A 158 3.05 -20.08 7.38
N GLY A 159 4.38 -20.06 7.30
CA GLY A 159 5.24 -19.48 8.33
C GLY A 159 4.90 -18.02 8.59
N ARG A 160 4.73 -17.24 7.53
CA ARG A 160 4.30 -15.83 7.62
C ARG A 160 2.95 -15.69 8.33
N SER A 161 1.94 -16.43 7.91
CA SER A 161 0.59 -16.38 8.48
C SER A 161 0.58 -16.73 9.97
N ARG A 162 1.24 -17.83 10.34
CA ARG A 162 1.33 -18.29 11.74
C ARG A 162 2.10 -17.33 12.63
N ALA A 163 3.20 -16.76 12.15
CA ALA A 163 3.99 -15.80 12.90
C ALA A 163 3.22 -14.48 13.10
N ASP A 164 2.53 -13.97 12.08
CA ASP A 164 1.65 -12.81 12.20
C ASP A 164 0.52 -13.06 13.21
N TRP A 165 -0.06 -14.28 13.23
CA TRP A 165 -1.05 -14.69 14.21
C TRP A 165 -0.48 -14.73 15.65
N LEU A 166 0.71 -15.29 15.84
CA LEU A 166 1.36 -15.33 17.16
C LEU A 166 1.57 -13.94 17.74
N ILE A 167 2.14 -13.01 16.97
CA ILE A 167 2.32 -11.62 17.42
C ILE A 167 0.98 -10.95 17.66
N GLY A 168 0.09 -11.01 16.68
CA GLY A 168 -1.20 -10.34 16.74
C GLY A 168 -2.03 -10.77 17.94
N MET A 169 -2.16 -12.08 18.16
CA MET A 169 -3.00 -12.62 19.24
C MET A 169 -2.39 -12.39 20.63
N ASN A 170 -1.10 -12.60 20.79
CA ASN A 170 -0.47 -12.47 22.08
C ASN A 170 -0.31 -11.00 22.52
N LEU A 171 0.29 -10.17 21.66
CA LEU A 171 0.61 -8.81 22.04
C LEU A 171 -0.62 -7.90 22.06
N THR A 172 -1.57 -8.07 21.13
CA THR A 172 -2.85 -7.35 21.18
C THR A 172 -3.60 -7.63 22.48
N ARG A 173 -3.66 -8.88 22.92
CA ARG A 173 -4.33 -9.23 24.18
C ARG A 173 -3.59 -8.67 25.38
N LEU A 174 -2.28 -8.86 25.44
CA LEU A 174 -1.44 -8.36 26.54
C LEU A 174 -1.61 -6.84 26.71
N PHE A 175 -1.35 -6.05 25.65
CA PHE A 175 -1.43 -4.61 25.74
C PHE A 175 -2.86 -4.10 25.94
N THR A 176 -3.88 -4.78 25.41
CA THR A 176 -5.29 -4.44 25.69
C THR A 176 -5.64 -4.67 27.16
N LEU A 177 -5.20 -5.77 27.77
CA LEU A 177 -5.44 -6.05 29.20
C LEU A 177 -4.75 -5.01 30.06
N LYS A 178 -3.48 -4.74 29.84
CA LYS A 178 -2.73 -3.69 30.54
C LYS A 178 -3.34 -2.29 30.33
N GLY A 179 -3.82 -2.00 29.12
CA GLY A 179 -4.54 -0.77 28.84
C GLY A 179 -5.80 -0.62 29.69
N ARG A 180 -6.55 -1.71 29.91
CA ARG A 180 -7.73 -1.71 30.80
C ARG A 180 -7.38 -1.41 32.25
N GLU A 181 -6.26 -1.91 32.77
CA GLU A 181 -5.79 -1.63 34.12
C GLU A 181 -5.57 -0.13 34.34
N VAL A 182 -5.10 0.60 33.34
CA VAL A 182 -4.90 2.04 33.39
C VAL A 182 -6.11 2.87 32.93
N GLY A 183 -7.20 2.24 32.45
CA GLY A 183 -8.46 2.91 32.08
C GLY A 183 -8.74 3.03 30.60
N ILE A 184 -7.94 2.37 29.73
CA ILE A 184 -8.16 2.38 28.28
C ILE A 184 -9.13 1.27 27.91
N GLY A 185 -10.28 1.63 27.31
CA GLY A 185 -11.29 0.67 26.88
C GLY A 185 -11.12 0.16 25.44
N ASN A 186 -10.20 0.73 24.67
CA ASN A 186 -9.95 0.36 23.29
C ASN A 186 -9.14 -0.93 23.22
N VAL A 187 -9.27 -1.66 22.10
CA VAL A 187 -8.34 -2.74 21.77
C VAL A 187 -7.04 -2.13 21.31
N LEU A 188 -5.95 -2.39 22.02
CA LEU A 188 -4.61 -1.96 21.67
C LEU A 188 -3.97 -2.99 20.72
N SER A 189 -4.36 -2.93 19.44
CA SER A 189 -3.88 -3.91 18.46
C SER A 189 -2.41 -3.68 18.11
N VAL A 190 -1.65 -4.77 18.13
CA VAL A 190 -0.24 -4.83 17.79
C VAL A 190 -0.05 -5.79 16.63
N GLY A 191 0.77 -5.42 15.65
CA GLY A 191 1.03 -6.27 14.49
C GLY A 191 2.31 -5.85 13.77
N ARG A 192 2.94 -6.79 13.10
CA ARG A 192 4.24 -6.63 12.44
C ARG A 192 4.29 -5.51 11.40
N VAL A 193 3.21 -5.26 10.68
CA VAL A 193 3.11 -4.18 9.69
C VAL A 193 2.34 -2.99 10.25
N GLN A 194 1.27 -3.23 10.98
CA GLN A 194 0.41 -2.18 11.54
C GLN A 194 1.18 -1.27 12.50
N THR A 195 1.98 -1.83 13.39
CA THR A 195 2.71 -1.07 14.41
C THR A 195 3.79 -0.16 13.82
N PRO A 196 4.68 -0.62 12.92
CA PRO A 196 5.63 0.27 12.26
C PRO A 196 4.94 1.35 11.40
N THR A 197 3.81 1.03 10.76
CA THR A 197 3.03 2.03 10.00
C THR A 197 2.53 3.15 10.91
N LEU A 198 2.02 2.81 12.09
CA LEU A 198 1.64 3.80 13.10
C LEU A 198 2.84 4.63 13.57
N ALA A 199 3.97 3.98 13.84
CA ALA A 199 5.19 4.65 14.29
C ALA A 199 5.72 5.67 13.26
N ILE A 200 5.65 5.37 11.96
CA ILE A 200 6.01 6.30 10.89
C ILE A 200 5.18 7.59 10.96
N VAL A 201 3.87 7.48 11.22
CA VAL A 201 3.01 8.66 11.35
C VAL A 201 3.30 9.42 12.62
N VAL A 202 3.48 8.72 13.77
CA VAL A 202 3.83 9.33 15.07
C VAL A 202 5.14 10.10 14.96
N GLN A 203 6.16 9.51 14.36
CA GLN A 203 7.45 10.17 14.13
C GLN A 203 7.27 11.43 13.29
N ARG A 204 6.53 11.40 12.19
CA ARG A 204 6.27 12.55 11.33
C ARG A 204 5.54 13.67 12.08
N ASP A 205 4.55 13.33 12.88
CA ASP A 205 3.83 14.32 13.69
C ASP A 205 4.74 14.97 14.74
N SER A 206 5.62 14.18 15.37
CA SER A 206 6.63 14.70 16.30
C SER A 206 7.65 15.61 15.59
N GLU A 207 8.11 15.26 14.39
CA GLU A 207 8.98 16.11 13.57
C GLU A 207 8.32 17.46 13.26
N ILE A 208 7.01 17.46 12.94
CA ILE A 208 6.26 18.69 12.65
C ILE A 208 6.07 19.54 13.91
N GLU A 209 5.71 18.94 15.03
CA GLU A 209 5.43 19.63 16.28
C GLU A 209 6.68 20.24 16.94
N ASN A 210 7.80 19.54 16.83
CA ASN A 210 9.09 20.00 17.37
C ASN A 210 9.91 20.82 16.36
N PHE A 211 9.34 21.11 15.18
CA PHE A 211 10.05 21.85 14.15
C PHE A 211 10.23 23.31 14.54
N VAL A 212 11.49 23.75 14.49
CA VAL A 212 11.86 25.16 14.67
C VAL A 212 12.26 25.74 13.34
N ALA A 213 11.48 26.70 12.85
CA ALA A 213 11.76 27.39 11.61
C ALA A 213 13.08 28.20 11.74
N LYS A 214 14.00 27.99 10.80
CA LYS A 214 15.26 28.70 10.72
C LYS A 214 15.25 29.61 9.50
N PRO A 215 15.65 30.87 9.62
CA PRO A 215 15.78 31.75 8.47
C PRO A 215 16.98 31.32 7.60
N TYR A 216 16.80 31.43 6.30
CA TYR A 216 17.86 31.33 5.32
C TYR A 216 17.64 32.37 4.23
N PHE A 217 18.71 32.65 3.46
CA PHE A 217 18.74 33.79 2.56
C PHE A 217 19.12 33.35 1.17
N GLU A 218 18.52 33.98 0.18
CA GLU A 218 18.86 33.80 -1.23
C GLU A 218 19.07 35.17 -1.87
N VAL A 219 19.98 35.25 -2.86
CA VAL A 219 20.09 36.39 -3.75
C VAL A 219 19.62 35.96 -5.13
N ILE A 220 18.67 36.69 -5.68
CA ILE A 220 18.20 36.50 -7.06
C ILE A 220 18.63 37.75 -7.84
N ALA A 221 19.53 37.56 -8.82
CA ALA A 221 19.87 38.59 -9.77
C ALA A 221 18.96 38.49 -11.00
N THR A 222 18.49 39.62 -11.49
CA THR A 222 17.88 39.73 -12.82
C THR A 222 18.98 40.02 -13.82
N LEU A 223 19.26 39.05 -14.68
CA LEU A 223 20.28 39.13 -15.71
C LEU A 223 19.62 39.27 -17.08
N ALA A 224 20.28 39.95 -18.01
CA ALA A 224 19.84 39.99 -19.40
C ALA A 224 20.96 39.58 -20.35
N VAL A 225 20.63 38.73 -21.31
CA VAL A 225 21.52 38.33 -22.43
C VAL A 225 20.68 38.41 -23.70
N ASN A 226 21.25 39.00 -24.75
CA ASN A 226 20.56 39.22 -26.04
C ASN A 226 19.20 39.95 -25.90
N GLY A 227 19.06 40.83 -24.91
CA GLY A 227 17.82 41.58 -24.65
C GLY A 227 16.74 40.83 -23.86
N ALA A 228 16.91 39.55 -23.59
CA ALA A 228 15.97 38.75 -22.78
C ALA A 228 16.42 38.73 -21.31
N ALA A 229 15.53 39.11 -20.40
CA ALA A 229 15.78 39.12 -18.97
C ALA A 229 15.31 37.81 -18.32
N PHE A 230 16.08 37.32 -17.35
CA PHE A 230 15.74 36.09 -16.59
C PHE A 230 16.36 36.15 -15.19
N PRO A 231 15.82 35.40 -14.20
CA PRO A 231 16.37 35.32 -12.87
C PRO A 231 17.55 34.33 -12.81
N ALA A 232 18.58 34.69 -12.04
CA ALA A 232 19.69 33.81 -11.69
C ALA A 232 19.92 33.81 -10.18
N LYS A 233 20.03 32.64 -9.58
CA LYS A 233 20.23 32.46 -8.14
C LYS A 233 21.71 32.42 -7.81
N TRP A 234 22.10 33.18 -6.81
CA TRP A 234 23.46 33.16 -6.27
C TRP A 234 23.80 31.78 -5.67
N VAL A 235 25.03 31.32 -5.88
CA VAL A 235 25.59 30.11 -5.32
C VAL A 235 26.51 30.46 -4.16
N PRO A 236 26.08 30.34 -2.90
CA PRO A 236 26.90 30.70 -1.76
C PRO A 236 28.05 29.71 -1.56
N ALA A 237 29.20 30.21 -1.07
CA ALA A 237 30.30 29.35 -0.67
C ALA A 237 29.90 28.49 0.55
N ALA A 238 30.43 27.28 0.64
CA ALA A 238 30.05 26.29 1.65
C ALA A 238 30.14 26.79 3.10
N GLN A 239 31.13 27.65 3.38
CA GLN A 239 31.33 28.25 4.71
C GLN A 239 30.21 29.17 5.20
N TYR A 240 29.30 29.60 4.30
CA TYR A 240 28.14 30.43 4.61
C TYR A 240 26.83 29.64 4.67
N CYS A 241 26.91 28.32 4.46
CA CYS A 241 25.75 27.45 4.29
C CYS A 241 25.53 26.53 5.48
N ASP A 242 24.27 26.11 5.62
CA ASP A 242 23.89 24.94 6.42
C ASP A 242 24.16 23.63 5.63
N GLU A 243 23.81 22.49 6.26
CA GLU A 243 23.96 21.14 5.68
C GLU A 243 23.19 20.97 4.36
N GLU A 244 22.10 21.73 4.15
CA GLU A 244 21.28 21.72 2.94
C GLU A 244 21.74 22.77 1.90
N LYS A 245 22.95 23.34 2.06
CA LYS A 245 23.57 24.35 1.18
C LYS A 245 22.77 25.67 1.07
N ARG A 246 22.00 26.04 2.10
CA ARG A 246 21.27 27.32 2.18
C ARG A 246 22.12 28.34 2.92
N CYS A 247 22.20 29.55 2.40
CA CYS A 247 22.94 30.61 3.06
C CYS A 247 22.23 31.04 4.37
N ILE A 248 22.96 31.04 5.49
CA ILE A 248 22.47 31.42 6.82
C ILE A 248 23.04 32.76 7.32
N GLN A 249 23.81 33.47 6.52
CA GLN A 249 24.50 34.70 6.90
C GLN A 249 23.92 35.91 6.17
N PRO A 250 23.05 36.74 6.80
CA PRO A 250 22.40 37.87 6.14
C PRO A 250 23.38 38.97 5.71
N GLY A 251 24.47 39.16 6.46
CA GLY A 251 25.50 40.17 6.12
C GLY A 251 26.21 39.88 4.78
N VAL A 252 26.52 38.61 4.50
CA VAL A 252 27.12 38.18 3.24
C VAL A 252 26.16 38.42 2.08
N VAL A 253 24.89 38.09 2.29
CA VAL A 253 23.82 38.26 1.28
C VAL A 253 23.68 39.76 0.91
N ALA A 254 23.68 40.66 1.90
CA ALA A 254 23.61 42.09 1.67
C ALA A 254 24.84 42.62 0.86
N GLN A 255 26.03 42.11 1.17
CA GLN A 255 27.24 42.42 0.41
C GLN A 255 27.14 41.97 -1.06
N VAL A 256 26.63 40.76 -1.31
CA VAL A 256 26.46 40.25 -2.68
C VAL A 256 25.43 41.07 -3.46
N VAL A 257 24.32 41.47 -2.84
CA VAL A 257 23.31 42.34 -3.47
C VAL A 257 23.93 43.70 -3.83
N GLN A 258 24.73 44.30 -2.91
CA GLN A 258 25.39 45.55 -3.17
C GLN A 258 26.43 45.42 -4.29
N LEU A 259 27.21 44.35 -4.31
CA LEU A 259 28.14 44.02 -5.37
C LEU A 259 27.46 43.96 -6.74
N CYS A 260 26.32 43.24 -6.84
CA CYS A 260 25.55 43.17 -8.07
C CYS A 260 25.08 44.56 -8.57
N ARG A 261 24.68 45.45 -7.65
CA ARG A 261 24.27 46.82 -7.99
C ARG A 261 25.41 47.67 -8.50
N GLN A 262 26.64 47.42 -8.05
CA GLN A 262 27.86 48.12 -8.46
C GLN A 262 28.50 47.51 -9.70
N THR A 263 28.10 46.32 -10.10
CA THR A 263 28.66 45.55 -11.21
C THR A 263 27.62 45.42 -12.32
N PRO A 264 27.52 46.37 -13.28
CA PRO A 264 26.42 46.39 -14.27
C PRO A 264 26.54 45.27 -15.31
N THR A 265 27.69 44.60 -15.38
CA THR A 265 27.92 43.50 -16.32
C THR A 265 28.58 42.32 -15.64
N GLY A 266 28.24 41.14 -16.10
CA GLY A 266 28.87 39.87 -15.73
C GLY A 266 29.24 39.07 -16.97
N ALA A 267 29.75 37.87 -16.76
CA ALA A 267 30.10 36.96 -17.85
C ALA A 267 29.41 35.61 -17.68
N VAL A 268 28.92 35.03 -18.76
CA VAL A 268 28.51 33.64 -18.85
C VAL A 268 29.77 32.78 -18.72
N ILE A 269 29.87 31.96 -17.67
CA ILE A 269 31.00 31.04 -17.47
C ILE A 269 30.77 29.74 -18.21
N ASP A 270 29.58 29.21 -18.08
CA ASP A 270 29.16 27.95 -18.68
C ASP A 270 27.68 28.02 -19.05
N CYS A 271 27.33 27.42 -20.17
CA CYS A 271 25.95 27.26 -20.60
C CYS A 271 25.83 25.95 -21.36
N GLN A 272 25.11 25.02 -20.80
CA GLN A 272 24.88 23.70 -21.39
C GLN A 272 23.42 23.48 -21.60
N THR A 273 23.05 23.02 -22.79
CA THR A 273 21.70 22.60 -23.13
C THR A 273 21.74 21.12 -23.49
N GLU A 274 20.98 20.33 -22.74
CA GLU A 274 20.85 18.90 -22.95
C GLU A 274 19.40 18.56 -23.39
N ARG A 275 19.27 17.86 -24.52
CA ARG A 275 18.00 17.28 -24.94
C ARG A 275 17.68 16.06 -24.09
N LYS A 276 16.76 16.21 -23.13
CA LYS A 276 16.25 15.11 -22.30
C LYS A 276 15.00 14.49 -22.92
N LYS A 277 15.01 13.16 -23.01
CA LYS A 277 13.87 12.38 -23.47
C LYS A 277 13.23 11.67 -22.28
N GLN A 278 11.94 11.88 -22.10
CA GLN A 278 11.18 11.29 -21.00
C GLN A 278 10.17 10.28 -21.56
N SER A 279 10.26 9.04 -21.07
CA SER A 279 9.30 7.98 -21.39
C SER A 279 7.98 8.20 -20.66
N ALA A 280 6.90 7.68 -21.24
CA ALA A 280 5.60 7.62 -20.55
C ALA A 280 5.73 6.92 -19.18
N PRO A 281 4.89 7.32 -18.19
CA PRO A 281 4.79 6.60 -16.94
C PRO A 281 4.34 5.16 -17.20
N LEU A 282 4.76 4.22 -16.35
CA LEU A 282 4.30 2.83 -16.44
C LEU A 282 2.79 2.73 -16.19
N ALA A 283 2.19 1.58 -16.49
CA ALA A 283 0.87 1.26 -15.97
C ALA A 283 0.89 1.26 -14.44
N PHE A 284 -0.27 1.30 -13.82
CA PHE A 284 -0.35 1.34 -12.37
C PHE A 284 -0.14 -0.03 -11.72
N SER A 285 0.65 -0.04 -10.64
CA SER A 285 0.43 -0.95 -9.52
C SER A 285 -0.70 -0.38 -8.64
N LEU A 286 -1.23 -1.17 -7.71
CA LEU A 286 -2.25 -0.67 -6.79
C LEU A 286 -1.74 0.51 -5.96
N SER A 287 -0.55 0.40 -5.39
CA SER A 287 0.05 1.47 -4.58
C SER A 287 0.26 2.75 -5.39
N SER A 288 0.73 2.66 -6.63
CA SER A 288 0.92 3.86 -7.47
C SER A 288 -0.41 4.48 -7.89
N LEU A 289 -1.46 3.68 -8.12
CA LEU A 289 -2.82 4.16 -8.39
C LEU A 289 -3.39 4.89 -7.16
N GLN A 290 -3.24 4.32 -5.98
CA GLN A 290 -3.68 4.94 -4.72
C GLN A 290 -2.97 6.27 -4.45
N GLN A 291 -1.65 6.35 -4.73
CA GLN A 291 -0.87 7.58 -4.62
C GLN A 291 -1.37 8.65 -5.60
N ALA A 292 -1.61 8.28 -6.87
CA ALA A 292 -2.12 9.21 -7.88
C ALA A 292 -3.52 9.73 -7.52
N CYS A 293 -4.45 8.86 -7.14
CA CYS A 293 -5.80 9.24 -6.73
C CYS A 293 -5.81 10.11 -5.46
N SER A 294 -4.93 9.83 -4.51
CA SER A 294 -4.77 10.64 -3.31
C SER A 294 -4.23 12.04 -3.64
N ARG A 295 -3.29 12.16 -4.57
CA ARG A 295 -2.72 13.43 -5.02
C ARG A 295 -3.76 14.29 -5.75
N HIS A 296 -4.41 13.74 -6.77
CA HIS A 296 -5.34 14.49 -7.59
C HIS A 296 -6.64 14.83 -6.84
N TRP A 297 -7.22 13.88 -6.12
CA TRP A 297 -8.55 14.05 -5.54
C TRP A 297 -8.61 13.90 -4.03
N GLY A 298 -7.50 13.53 -3.37
CA GLY A 298 -7.48 13.25 -1.92
C GLY A 298 -8.27 12.00 -1.54
N MET A 299 -8.43 11.06 -2.46
CA MET A 299 -9.15 9.81 -2.19
C MET A 299 -8.41 8.95 -1.16
N PRO A 300 -9.14 8.40 -0.16
CA PRO A 300 -8.57 7.42 0.76
C PRO A 300 -8.13 6.14 0.03
N ALA A 301 -7.05 5.54 0.49
CA ALA A 301 -6.48 4.36 -0.16
C ALA A 301 -7.46 3.17 -0.25
N GLN A 302 -8.29 2.96 0.79
CA GLN A 302 -9.30 1.90 0.78
C GLN A 302 -10.40 2.17 -0.27
N THR A 303 -10.84 3.42 -0.41
CA THR A 303 -11.81 3.81 -1.44
C THR A 303 -11.27 3.51 -2.85
N VAL A 304 -9.99 3.82 -3.12
CA VAL A 304 -9.37 3.52 -4.42
C VAL A 304 -9.32 2.01 -4.67
N LEU A 305 -8.98 1.21 -3.66
CA LEU A 305 -8.99 -0.25 -3.77
C LEU A 305 -10.40 -0.77 -4.08
N ASP A 306 -11.42 -0.30 -3.37
CA ASP A 306 -12.81 -0.73 -3.57
C ASP A 306 -13.30 -0.37 -4.98
N ILE A 307 -12.97 0.82 -5.47
CA ILE A 307 -13.27 1.27 -6.84
C ILE A 307 -12.55 0.40 -7.86
N ALA A 308 -11.24 0.19 -7.70
CA ALA A 308 -10.46 -0.63 -8.62
C ALA A 308 -10.97 -2.08 -8.67
N GLN A 309 -11.37 -2.63 -7.53
CA GLN A 309 -12.00 -3.96 -7.44
C GLN A 309 -13.35 -3.99 -8.20
N LYS A 310 -14.15 -2.94 -8.08
CA LYS A 310 -15.44 -2.83 -8.76
C LYS A 310 -15.28 -2.65 -10.29
N LEU A 311 -14.28 -1.85 -10.71
CA LEU A 311 -13.93 -1.71 -12.14
C LEU A 311 -13.51 -3.07 -12.74
N TYR A 312 -12.80 -3.88 -11.98
CA TYR A 312 -12.39 -5.22 -12.39
C TYR A 312 -13.53 -6.24 -12.34
N GLU A 313 -14.25 -6.36 -11.20
CA GLU A 313 -15.21 -7.46 -10.99
C GLU A 313 -16.58 -7.18 -11.60
N THR A 314 -17.08 -5.96 -11.46
CA THR A 314 -18.45 -5.60 -11.87
C THR A 314 -18.45 -5.05 -13.29
N HIS A 315 -17.64 -4.04 -13.54
CA HIS A 315 -17.62 -3.34 -14.83
C HIS A 315 -16.75 -4.04 -15.88
N LYS A 316 -15.82 -4.91 -15.49
CA LYS A 316 -14.89 -5.62 -16.38
C LYS A 316 -13.99 -4.68 -17.21
N LEU A 317 -13.80 -3.44 -16.77
CA LEU A 317 -13.10 -2.38 -17.50
C LEU A 317 -11.59 -2.37 -17.29
N THR A 318 -11.11 -2.95 -16.19
CA THR A 318 -9.68 -3.00 -15.88
C THR A 318 -9.21 -4.42 -15.62
N SER A 319 -7.90 -4.66 -15.78
CA SER A 319 -7.23 -5.88 -15.33
C SER A 319 -7.21 -5.97 -13.81
N TYR A 320 -6.67 -7.05 -13.25
CA TYR A 320 -6.65 -7.33 -11.82
C TYR A 320 -5.97 -6.21 -11.02
N PRO A 321 -6.64 -5.63 -10.01
CA PRO A 321 -6.14 -4.41 -9.37
C PRO A 321 -5.08 -4.64 -8.29
N ARG A 322 -4.96 -5.83 -7.69
CA ARG A 322 -4.03 -6.06 -6.58
C ARG A 322 -2.66 -6.50 -7.06
N THR A 323 -2.07 -5.71 -7.94
CA THR A 323 -0.75 -5.95 -8.52
C THR A 323 0.28 -4.98 -7.94
N ASP A 324 1.49 -5.46 -7.73
CA ASP A 324 2.68 -4.67 -7.38
C ASP A 324 3.47 -4.24 -8.61
N CYS A 325 3.09 -4.71 -9.80
CA CYS A 325 3.79 -4.53 -11.06
C CYS A 325 3.19 -3.39 -11.88
N GLY A 326 4.03 -2.63 -12.58
CA GLY A 326 3.61 -1.63 -13.56
C GLY A 326 3.99 -2.02 -15.00
N TYR A 327 4.55 -3.21 -15.23
CA TYR A 327 4.97 -3.70 -16.54
C TYR A 327 3.92 -4.63 -17.16
N LEU A 328 4.05 -4.84 -18.48
CA LEU A 328 3.16 -5.70 -19.25
C LEU A 328 3.96 -6.79 -19.96
N PRO A 329 3.40 -8.02 -20.12
CA PRO A 329 3.99 -9.07 -20.96
C PRO A 329 4.07 -8.63 -22.41
N VAL A 330 5.14 -9.03 -23.10
CA VAL A 330 5.33 -8.74 -24.52
C VAL A 330 4.24 -9.40 -25.36
N SER A 331 3.75 -10.59 -24.97
CA SER A 331 2.64 -11.31 -25.62
C SER A 331 1.35 -10.50 -25.71
N MET A 332 1.05 -9.66 -24.72
CA MET A 332 -0.17 -8.83 -24.71
C MET A 332 -0.17 -7.73 -25.79
N ARG A 333 0.92 -7.52 -26.51
CA ARG A 333 0.93 -6.62 -27.68
C ARG A 333 -0.03 -7.06 -28.79
N GLU A 334 -0.30 -8.34 -28.90
CA GLU A 334 -1.26 -8.88 -29.86
C GLU A 334 -2.70 -8.41 -29.56
N GLU A 335 -2.99 -8.07 -28.32
CA GLU A 335 -4.31 -7.63 -27.86
C GLU A 335 -4.54 -6.11 -28.00
N ILE A 336 -3.51 -5.32 -28.33
CA ILE A 336 -3.57 -3.86 -28.42
C ILE A 336 -4.77 -3.38 -29.27
N PRO A 337 -5.01 -3.87 -30.51
CA PRO A 337 -6.10 -3.38 -31.35
C PRO A 337 -7.48 -3.59 -30.69
N GLN A 338 -7.65 -4.72 -30.00
CA GLN A 338 -8.90 -5.06 -29.32
C GLN A 338 -9.15 -4.18 -28.09
N VAL A 339 -8.10 -3.92 -27.30
CA VAL A 339 -8.17 -3.03 -26.13
C VAL A 339 -8.47 -1.59 -26.56
N LEU A 340 -7.78 -1.08 -27.59
CA LEU A 340 -8.03 0.27 -28.11
C LEU A 340 -9.45 0.41 -28.65
N SER A 341 -9.95 -0.59 -29.39
CA SER A 341 -11.33 -0.63 -29.86
C SER A 341 -12.34 -0.58 -28.69
N ALA A 342 -12.09 -1.33 -27.62
CA ALA A 342 -12.94 -1.34 -26.43
C ALA A 342 -12.90 0.00 -25.68
N VAL A 343 -11.74 0.65 -25.60
CA VAL A 343 -11.57 1.98 -24.99
C VAL A 343 -12.40 3.03 -25.75
N VAL A 344 -12.33 3.03 -27.09
CA VAL A 344 -13.14 3.92 -27.93
C VAL A 344 -14.62 3.59 -27.85
N GLY A 345 -14.98 2.30 -27.87
CA GLY A 345 -16.37 1.87 -27.69
C GLY A 345 -16.97 2.29 -26.34
N THR A 346 -16.13 2.35 -25.30
CA THR A 346 -16.52 2.82 -23.96
C THR A 346 -16.62 4.35 -23.90
N ASP A 347 -15.70 5.06 -24.57
CA ASP A 347 -15.64 6.52 -24.61
C ASP A 347 -15.30 7.00 -26.02
N PRO A 348 -16.31 7.26 -26.86
CA PRO A 348 -16.10 7.73 -28.25
C PRO A 348 -15.31 9.04 -28.36
N ALA A 349 -15.26 9.86 -27.29
CA ALA A 349 -14.48 11.09 -27.29
C ALA A 349 -12.98 10.85 -27.43
N LEU A 350 -12.51 9.63 -27.16
CA LEU A 350 -11.10 9.24 -27.33
C LEU A 350 -10.73 8.80 -28.76
N GLN A 351 -11.70 8.69 -29.67
CA GLN A 351 -11.45 8.31 -31.08
C GLN A 351 -10.34 9.16 -31.74
N PRO A 352 -10.33 10.52 -31.62
CA PRO A 352 -9.26 11.33 -32.24
C PRO A 352 -7.89 11.07 -31.62
N VAL A 353 -7.83 10.75 -30.32
CA VAL A 353 -6.58 10.40 -29.63
C VAL A 353 -6.07 9.07 -30.11
N VAL A 354 -6.94 8.05 -30.13
CA VAL A 354 -6.55 6.68 -30.53
C VAL A 354 -6.10 6.63 -31.98
N ALA A 355 -6.68 7.43 -32.86
CA ALA A 355 -6.28 7.52 -34.27
C ALA A 355 -4.84 8.05 -34.50
N GLN A 356 -4.27 8.73 -33.51
CA GLN A 356 -2.91 9.28 -33.57
C GLN A 356 -1.85 8.36 -32.91
N LEU A 357 -2.25 7.25 -32.29
CA LEU A 357 -1.35 6.36 -31.58
C LEU A 357 -0.53 5.51 -32.55
N ASP A 358 0.76 5.38 -32.25
CA ASP A 358 1.66 4.44 -32.92
C ASP A 358 1.71 3.10 -32.17
N THR A 359 0.89 2.15 -32.58
CA THR A 359 0.83 0.81 -31.98
C THR A 359 2.07 -0.04 -32.24
N GLN A 360 2.92 0.34 -33.18
CA GLN A 360 4.20 -0.32 -33.45
C GLN A 360 5.30 0.15 -32.48
N PHE A 361 5.13 1.33 -31.86
CA PHE A 361 6.08 1.85 -30.88
C PHE A 361 6.20 0.90 -29.68
N VAL A 362 7.44 0.52 -29.36
CA VAL A 362 7.75 -0.36 -28.23
C VAL A 362 8.23 0.48 -27.06
N SER A 363 7.29 0.85 -26.18
CA SER A 363 7.65 1.54 -24.93
C SER A 363 8.30 0.59 -23.93
N ARG A 364 8.93 1.15 -22.89
CA ARG A 364 9.60 0.39 -21.83
C ARG A 364 8.67 -0.48 -20.96
N ILE A 365 7.35 -0.33 -21.12
CA ILE A 365 6.37 -1.08 -20.32
C ILE A 365 6.37 -2.57 -20.65
N TRP A 366 6.70 -2.92 -21.90
CA TRP A 366 6.72 -4.30 -22.40
C TRP A 366 7.99 -5.01 -21.94
N ASN A 367 7.92 -5.74 -20.82
CA ASN A 367 9.11 -6.33 -20.22
C ASN A 367 8.80 -7.56 -19.36
N ASP A 368 8.89 -8.75 -19.94
CA ASP A 368 8.61 -10.03 -19.26
C ASP A 368 9.49 -10.26 -18.04
N LYS A 369 10.74 -9.75 -18.04
CA LYS A 369 11.68 -9.92 -16.91
C LYS A 369 11.29 -9.12 -15.67
N LYS A 370 10.37 -8.16 -15.82
CA LYS A 370 9.88 -7.30 -14.73
C LYS A 370 8.49 -7.68 -14.26
N ILE A 371 7.88 -8.70 -14.86
CA ILE A 371 6.59 -9.23 -14.43
C ILE A 371 6.82 -10.07 -13.17
N THR A 372 5.98 -9.84 -12.16
CA THR A 372 5.90 -10.65 -10.95
C THR A 372 4.78 -11.69 -11.08
N ALA A 373 3.94 -11.87 -10.08
CA ALA A 373 2.74 -12.72 -10.18
C ALA A 373 1.64 -12.12 -11.08
N HIS A 374 1.65 -10.79 -11.26
CA HIS A 374 0.66 -10.06 -12.04
C HIS A 374 1.33 -8.97 -12.89
N HIS A 375 0.65 -8.55 -13.95
CA HIS A 375 1.02 -7.38 -14.76
C HIS A 375 0.30 -6.11 -14.26
N GLY A 376 0.68 -4.96 -14.82
CA GLY A 376 0.11 -3.66 -14.48
C GLY A 376 -1.40 -3.54 -14.72
N ILE A 377 -2.05 -2.59 -14.03
CA ILE A 377 -3.47 -2.31 -14.18
C ILE A 377 -3.68 -1.55 -15.50
N ILE A 378 -4.42 -2.15 -16.43
CA ILE A 378 -4.71 -1.61 -17.75
C ILE A 378 -6.20 -1.78 -18.12
N PRO A 379 -6.71 -1.06 -19.13
CA PRO A 379 -8.02 -1.34 -19.70
C PRO A 379 -8.09 -2.75 -20.29
N THR A 380 -9.29 -3.34 -20.30
CA THR A 380 -9.54 -4.67 -20.90
C THR A 380 -10.11 -4.56 -22.32
N LYS A 381 -10.31 -5.71 -22.95
CA LYS A 381 -11.01 -5.86 -24.24
C LYS A 381 -12.54 -5.68 -24.13
N HIS A 382 -13.06 -5.37 -22.94
CA HIS A 382 -14.50 -5.22 -22.70
C HIS A 382 -14.94 -3.77 -22.94
N THR A 383 -15.94 -3.59 -23.78
CA THR A 383 -16.61 -2.31 -23.98
C THR A 383 -17.61 -2.10 -22.84
N GLY A 384 -17.43 -1.03 -22.08
CA GLY A 384 -18.31 -0.69 -20.97
C GLY A 384 -19.23 0.51 -21.26
N ASP A 385 -19.89 0.95 -20.20
CA ASP A 385 -20.83 2.08 -20.23
C ASP A 385 -20.45 3.06 -19.11
N LEU A 386 -19.89 4.21 -19.50
CA LEU A 386 -19.46 5.23 -18.54
C LEU A 386 -20.61 5.83 -17.73
N SER A 387 -21.85 5.75 -18.22
CA SER A 387 -23.02 6.27 -17.50
C SER A 387 -23.33 5.47 -16.23
N LYS A 388 -22.87 4.22 -16.17
CA LYS A 388 -23.01 3.33 -14.99
C LYS A 388 -21.94 3.52 -13.95
N LEU A 389 -20.92 4.32 -14.23
CA LEU A 389 -19.84 4.61 -13.30
C LEU A 389 -20.17 5.85 -12.46
N SER A 390 -19.85 5.83 -11.18
CA SER A 390 -19.79 7.04 -10.36
C SER A 390 -18.69 7.99 -10.86
N ASP A 391 -18.70 9.24 -10.42
CA ASP A 391 -17.64 10.20 -10.77
C ASP A 391 -16.27 9.74 -10.31
N GLU A 392 -16.18 9.15 -9.11
CA GLU A 392 -14.95 8.59 -8.58
C GLU A 392 -14.46 7.39 -9.42
N GLU A 393 -15.36 6.49 -9.82
CA GLU A 393 -15.04 5.37 -10.70
C GLU A 393 -14.57 5.84 -12.08
N ARG A 394 -15.21 6.86 -12.64
CA ARG A 394 -14.79 7.49 -13.90
C ARG A 394 -13.39 8.09 -13.79
N ASN A 395 -13.12 8.80 -12.70
CA ASN A 395 -11.81 9.40 -12.45
C ASN A 395 -10.69 8.34 -12.39
N VAL A 396 -10.89 7.26 -11.63
CA VAL A 396 -9.93 6.17 -11.52
C VAL A 396 -9.72 5.48 -12.86
N TYR A 397 -10.82 5.17 -13.58
CA TYR A 397 -10.73 4.55 -14.91
C TYR A 397 -10.04 5.47 -15.93
N GLN A 398 -10.27 6.78 -15.85
CA GLN A 398 -9.60 7.77 -16.69
C GLN A 398 -8.07 7.71 -16.52
N LEU A 399 -7.57 7.69 -15.28
CA LEU A 399 -6.12 7.54 -15.04
C LEU A 399 -5.55 6.26 -15.65
N VAL A 400 -6.24 5.13 -15.43
CA VAL A 400 -5.78 3.84 -15.95
C VAL A 400 -5.67 3.85 -17.48
N ARG A 401 -6.71 4.36 -18.17
CA ARG A 401 -6.69 4.40 -19.64
C ARG A 401 -5.68 5.40 -20.19
N LEU A 402 -5.49 6.57 -19.57
CA LEU A 402 -4.48 7.54 -20.01
C LEU A 402 -3.06 6.98 -19.90
N HIS A 403 -2.74 6.29 -18.81
CA HIS A 403 -1.44 5.63 -18.65
C HIS A 403 -1.20 4.55 -19.70
N TYR A 404 -2.25 3.81 -20.09
CA TYR A 404 -2.16 2.82 -21.16
C TYR A 404 -1.97 3.47 -22.54
N LEU A 405 -2.79 4.47 -22.88
CA LEU A 405 -2.69 5.18 -24.18
C LEU A 405 -1.34 5.90 -24.34
N ALA A 406 -0.79 6.42 -23.26
CA ALA A 406 0.52 7.08 -23.25
C ALA A 406 1.67 6.15 -23.72
N GLN A 407 1.50 4.83 -23.64
CA GLN A 407 2.51 3.87 -24.09
C GLN A 407 2.71 3.86 -25.62
N PHE A 408 1.74 4.37 -26.35
CA PHE A 408 1.74 4.43 -27.82
C PHE A 408 2.02 5.84 -28.35
N MET A 409 2.39 6.75 -27.46
CA MET A 409 2.73 8.13 -27.80
C MET A 409 4.26 8.32 -27.86
N PRO A 410 4.73 9.30 -28.65
CA PRO A 410 6.15 9.65 -28.66
C PRO A 410 6.67 10.05 -27.27
N LEU A 411 7.98 9.93 -27.07
CA LEU A 411 8.65 10.45 -25.89
C LEU A 411 8.41 11.97 -25.77
N MET A 412 8.32 12.46 -24.55
CA MET A 412 8.42 13.89 -24.28
C MET A 412 9.88 14.32 -24.45
N GLU A 413 10.14 15.41 -25.16
CA GLU A 413 11.47 15.97 -25.34
C GLU A 413 11.52 17.37 -24.78
N VAL A 414 12.50 17.61 -23.92
CA VAL A 414 12.74 18.88 -23.23
C VAL A 414 14.19 19.29 -23.41
N ASP A 415 14.43 20.52 -23.84
CA ASP A 415 15.74 21.12 -23.78
C ASP A 415 15.93 21.72 -22.38
N ALA A 416 16.74 21.06 -21.58
CA ALA A 416 17.13 21.51 -20.25
C ALA A 416 18.41 22.32 -20.35
N THR A 417 18.31 23.63 -20.11
CA THR A 417 19.47 24.54 -20.12
C THR A 417 19.87 24.87 -18.70
N GLU A 418 21.13 24.70 -18.38
CA GLU A 418 21.75 25.19 -17.14
C GLU A 418 22.86 26.18 -17.50
N ALA A 419 22.84 27.38 -16.90
CA ALA A 419 23.86 28.39 -17.14
C ALA A 419 24.42 28.93 -15.82
N THR A 420 25.73 29.15 -15.82
CA THR A 420 26.49 29.72 -14.68
C THR A 420 27.10 31.04 -15.09
N PHE A 421 26.98 32.03 -14.23
CA PHE A 421 27.46 33.41 -14.45
C PHE A 421 28.44 33.81 -13.36
N ASN A 422 29.40 34.69 -13.72
CA ASN A 422 30.26 35.38 -12.77
C ASN A 422 29.88 36.86 -12.77
N ILE A 423 29.58 37.39 -11.59
CA ILE A 423 29.30 38.81 -11.37
C ILE A 423 30.19 39.28 -10.23
N GLY A 424 31.22 40.06 -10.53
CA GLY A 424 32.15 40.54 -9.52
C GLY A 424 32.83 39.45 -8.69
N GLY A 425 33.13 38.28 -9.25
CA GLY A 425 33.72 37.14 -8.55
C GLY A 425 32.71 36.22 -7.86
N GLN A 426 31.40 36.54 -7.87
CA GLN A 426 30.35 35.71 -7.32
C GLN A 426 29.66 34.86 -8.41
N LEU A 427 29.37 33.60 -8.08
CA LEU A 427 28.71 32.68 -9.00
C LEU A 427 27.19 32.76 -8.88
N PHE A 428 26.52 32.81 -10.02
CA PHE A 428 25.06 32.73 -10.13
C PHE A 428 24.70 31.61 -11.09
N ARG A 429 23.60 30.93 -10.81
CA ARG A 429 23.05 29.85 -11.66
C ARG A 429 21.61 30.10 -12.00
N THR A 430 21.25 29.72 -13.21
CA THR A 430 19.85 29.63 -13.66
C THR A 430 19.61 28.31 -14.37
N ARG A 431 18.37 27.87 -14.36
CA ARG A 431 17.88 26.70 -15.10
C ARG A 431 16.64 27.08 -15.85
N GLY A 432 16.49 26.51 -17.03
CA GLY A 432 15.27 26.65 -17.84
C GLY A 432 15.01 25.39 -18.62
N ASN A 433 13.74 25.08 -18.79
CA ASN A 433 13.29 23.95 -19.60
C ASN A 433 12.40 24.46 -20.73
N VAL A 434 12.68 24.02 -21.95
CA VAL A 434 11.84 24.29 -23.12
C VAL A 434 11.29 22.96 -23.61
N VAL A 435 9.96 22.81 -23.55
CA VAL A 435 9.29 21.62 -24.12
C VAL A 435 9.37 21.69 -25.63
N VAL A 436 10.17 20.83 -26.24
CA VAL A 436 10.36 20.74 -27.69
C VAL A 436 9.29 19.84 -28.31
N LYS A 437 8.95 18.76 -27.61
CA LYS A 437 7.90 17.83 -28.01
C LYS A 437 7.13 17.38 -26.79
N ALA A 438 5.85 17.70 -26.70
CA ALA A 438 5.01 17.34 -25.57
C ALA A 438 4.85 15.80 -25.42
N GLY A 439 4.83 15.09 -26.57
CA GLY A 439 4.74 13.64 -26.58
C GLY A 439 3.53 13.13 -25.78
N TRP A 440 3.76 12.08 -25.01
CA TRP A 440 2.72 11.45 -24.18
C TRP A 440 2.10 12.40 -23.14
N LYS A 441 2.81 13.44 -22.70
CA LYS A 441 2.32 14.38 -21.67
C LYS A 441 1.09 15.16 -22.14
N SER A 442 0.92 15.36 -23.45
CA SER A 442 -0.25 16.01 -24.04
C SER A 442 -1.59 15.32 -23.71
N LEU A 443 -1.58 14.02 -23.42
CA LEU A 443 -2.78 13.26 -23.03
C LEU A 443 -3.34 13.65 -21.66
N PHE A 444 -2.48 14.12 -20.76
CA PHE A 444 -2.84 14.36 -19.36
C PHE A 444 -3.43 15.75 -19.11
N GLY A 445 -3.30 16.69 -20.05
CA GLY A 445 -3.84 18.05 -19.92
C GLY A 445 -3.48 18.68 -18.58
N LYS A 446 -4.47 19.22 -17.87
CA LYS A 446 -4.27 19.84 -16.56
C LYS A 446 -3.73 18.90 -15.46
N MET A 447 -3.90 17.60 -15.59
CA MET A 447 -3.33 16.64 -14.65
C MET A 447 -1.81 16.52 -14.76
N ALA A 448 -1.23 16.98 -15.89
CA ALA A 448 0.22 17.01 -16.09
C ALA A 448 0.90 18.15 -15.32
N ASP A 449 0.18 19.22 -14.99
CA ASP A 449 0.73 20.44 -14.39
C ASP A 449 0.92 20.33 -12.87
N ASP A 450 0.29 19.35 -12.21
CA ASP A 450 0.44 19.16 -10.76
C ASP A 450 1.82 18.61 -10.35
N ASP A 451 2.58 18.05 -11.28
CA ASP A 451 3.88 17.41 -11.00
C ASP A 451 5.09 18.34 -11.16
N GLU A 452 4.95 19.52 -11.81
CA GLU A 452 6.06 20.43 -12.14
C GLU A 452 5.74 21.89 -11.80
N LYS A 453 5.67 22.23 -10.53
CA LYS A 453 5.73 23.62 -10.07
C LYS A 453 7.19 24.02 -9.80
N GLY A 454 7.95 24.23 -10.86
CA GLY A 454 9.20 24.98 -10.80
C GLY A 454 9.03 26.26 -11.59
N ASP A 455 9.47 27.41 -11.05
CA ASP A 455 9.64 28.67 -11.79
C ASP A 455 10.78 28.47 -12.83
N GLU A 456 10.47 27.76 -13.91
CA GLU A 456 11.45 27.51 -14.97
C GLU A 456 11.39 28.67 -15.95
N ALA A 457 12.48 29.47 -15.95
CA ALA A 457 12.62 30.57 -16.86
C ALA A 457 12.84 30.07 -18.29
N VAL A 458 12.22 30.73 -19.26
CA VAL A 458 12.62 30.57 -20.67
C VAL A 458 13.93 31.30 -20.86
N LEU A 459 15.02 30.56 -21.07
CA LEU A 459 16.34 31.14 -21.22
C LEU A 459 16.65 31.45 -22.70
N PRO A 460 17.26 32.60 -23.01
CA PRO A 460 17.74 32.88 -24.35
C PRO A 460 18.94 31.99 -24.70
N ALA A 461 19.22 31.82 -25.97
CA ALA A 461 20.46 31.20 -26.41
C ALA A 461 21.65 32.05 -25.95
N MET A 462 22.64 31.41 -25.30
CA MET A 462 23.83 32.08 -24.79
C MET A 462 25.03 31.15 -24.86
N GLN A 463 26.25 31.74 -24.83
CA GLN A 463 27.49 30.99 -24.95
C GLN A 463 28.49 31.44 -23.84
N ALA A 464 29.37 30.53 -23.47
CA ALA A 464 30.46 30.84 -22.54
C ALA A 464 31.32 32.01 -23.05
N GLY A 465 31.70 32.92 -22.16
CA GLY A 465 32.42 34.14 -22.48
C GLY A 465 31.52 35.33 -22.87
N GLN A 466 30.23 35.13 -23.12
CA GLN A 466 29.30 36.20 -23.46
C GLN A 466 29.04 37.11 -22.24
N VAL A 467 28.95 38.42 -22.49
CA VAL A 467 28.59 39.40 -21.46
C VAL A 467 27.11 39.31 -21.15
N CYS A 468 26.77 39.30 -19.87
CA CYS A 468 25.41 39.49 -19.39
C CYS A 468 25.29 40.85 -18.69
N GLN A 469 24.12 41.50 -18.83
CA GLN A 469 23.80 42.72 -18.11
C GLN A 469 23.16 42.38 -16.79
N VAL A 470 23.56 43.05 -15.71
CA VAL A 470 22.95 42.93 -14.38
C VAL A 470 21.93 44.07 -14.25
N GLN A 471 20.63 43.73 -14.37
CA GLN A 471 19.53 44.69 -14.28
C GLN A 471 19.15 44.99 -12.82
N GLY A 472 19.49 44.10 -11.91
CA GLY A 472 19.19 44.23 -10.49
C GLY A 472 19.50 42.97 -9.71
N ALA A 473 19.48 43.10 -8.39
CA ALA A 473 19.54 41.96 -7.49
C ALA A 473 18.68 42.23 -6.24
N GLU A 474 18.01 41.22 -5.78
CA GLU A 474 17.18 41.26 -4.57
C GLU A 474 17.58 40.15 -3.59
N GLN A 475 17.47 40.46 -2.31
CA GLN A 475 17.58 39.49 -1.24
C GLN A 475 16.21 38.90 -0.98
N LYS A 476 16.11 37.57 -0.91
CA LYS A 476 14.94 36.85 -0.41
C LYS A 476 15.23 36.31 0.98
N VAL A 477 14.38 36.65 1.94
CA VAL A 477 14.41 36.08 3.29
C VAL A 477 13.37 34.96 3.34
N LEU A 478 13.84 33.75 3.54
CA LEU A 478 13.02 32.56 3.54
C LEU A 478 13.13 31.87 4.90
N GLN A 479 12.20 31.00 5.19
CA GLN A 479 12.24 30.17 6.39
C GLN A 479 12.08 28.71 6.00
N THR A 480 12.78 27.84 6.71
CA THR A 480 12.59 26.40 6.60
C THR A 480 11.15 26.05 6.99
N LYS A 481 10.59 25.04 6.34
CA LYS A 481 9.23 24.56 6.61
C LYS A 481 9.28 23.15 7.17
N PRO A 482 8.37 22.78 8.09
CA PRO A 482 8.29 21.42 8.54
C PRO A 482 7.88 20.49 7.37
N PRO A 483 8.18 19.20 7.46
CA PRO A 483 7.68 18.24 6.48
C PRO A 483 6.15 18.24 6.50
N ALA A 484 5.52 17.96 5.36
CA ALA A 484 4.06 17.85 5.30
C ALA A 484 3.57 16.61 6.08
N PRO A 485 2.38 16.69 6.72
CA PRO A 485 1.77 15.51 7.32
C PRO A 485 1.48 14.46 6.25
N TYR A 486 1.45 13.20 6.66
CA TYR A 486 1.06 12.14 5.75
C TYR A 486 -0.41 12.29 5.33
N ASN A 487 -0.70 11.92 4.11
CA ASN A 487 -2.04 11.53 3.63
C ASN A 487 -2.01 10.06 3.24
N ASP A 488 -3.15 9.48 2.83
CA ASP A 488 -3.22 8.06 2.45
C ASP A 488 -2.17 7.69 1.39
N GLY A 489 -2.02 8.50 0.32
CA GLY A 489 -1.05 8.26 -0.75
C GLY A 489 0.40 8.34 -0.30
N THR A 490 0.75 9.39 0.45
CA THR A 490 2.13 9.56 0.94
C THR A 490 2.49 8.56 2.04
N LEU A 491 1.52 8.08 2.83
CA LEU A 491 1.76 6.99 3.78
C LEU A 491 1.97 5.65 3.06
N ILE A 492 1.21 5.34 2.01
CA ILE A 492 1.49 4.18 1.16
C ILE A 492 2.88 4.28 0.54
N ALA A 493 3.27 5.46 0.04
CA ALA A 493 4.62 5.68 -0.47
C ALA A 493 5.70 5.46 0.60
N ALA A 494 5.46 5.86 1.86
CA ALA A 494 6.34 5.59 2.98
C ALA A 494 6.41 4.09 3.32
N MET A 495 5.28 3.39 3.29
CA MET A 495 5.23 1.93 3.50
C MET A 495 5.98 1.17 2.40
N THR A 496 5.83 1.54 1.14
CA THR A 496 6.57 0.94 0.01
C THR A 496 8.06 1.26 0.05
N ASN A 497 8.43 2.43 0.56
CA ASN A 497 9.83 2.85 0.74
C ASN A 497 10.29 2.77 2.21
N ALA A 498 9.83 1.78 2.94
CA ALA A 498 10.14 1.61 4.36
C ALA A 498 11.65 1.48 4.66
N ALA A 499 12.45 1.14 3.67
CA ALA A 499 13.90 1.16 3.75
C ALA A 499 14.49 2.52 4.16
N ALA A 500 13.78 3.63 3.91
CA ALA A 500 14.20 4.97 4.32
C ALA A 500 14.25 5.14 5.86
N PHE A 501 13.47 4.36 6.60
CA PHE A 501 13.36 4.41 8.06
C PHE A 501 14.31 3.45 8.79
N VAL A 502 15.15 2.74 8.07
CA VAL A 502 16.10 1.77 8.64
C VAL A 502 17.53 2.24 8.38
N THR A 503 18.40 2.19 9.39
CA THR A 503 19.81 2.59 9.26
C THR A 503 20.70 1.45 8.78
N ASP A 504 20.42 0.21 9.19
CA ASP A 504 21.17 -0.97 8.81
C ASP A 504 21.11 -1.24 7.30
N ALA A 505 22.27 -1.38 6.66
CA ALA A 505 22.40 -1.52 5.21
C ALA A 505 21.84 -2.85 4.68
N ALA A 506 21.99 -3.95 5.42
CA ALA A 506 21.48 -5.26 5.02
C ALA A 506 19.95 -5.27 5.06
N LEU A 507 19.36 -4.76 6.15
CA LEU A 507 17.91 -4.65 6.28
C LEU A 507 17.30 -3.68 5.25
N LYS A 508 18.00 -2.58 4.93
CA LYS A 508 17.60 -1.68 3.83
C LYS A 508 17.49 -2.41 2.50
N LYS A 509 18.45 -3.27 2.18
CA LYS A 509 18.46 -4.05 0.94
C LYS A 509 17.24 -4.97 0.90
N VAL A 510 16.99 -5.72 1.94
CA VAL A 510 15.84 -6.65 2.04
C VAL A 510 14.50 -5.90 1.87
N LEU A 511 14.32 -4.75 2.54
CA LEU A 511 13.09 -3.95 2.39
C LEU A 511 12.89 -3.41 0.97
N LYS A 512 13.97 -3.09 0.26
CA LYS A 512 13.88 -2.67 -1.15
C LYS A 512 13.50 -3.82 -2.07
N GLU A 513 14.04 -5.01 -1.84
CA GLU A 513 13.74 -6.22 -2.62
C GLU A 513 12.29 -6.68 -2.40
N ASN A 514 11.76 -6.55 -1.18
CA ASN A 514 10.40 -6.93 -0.79
C ASN A 514 9.37 -5.78 -0.89
N ALA A 515 9.67 -4.70 -1.63
CA ALA A 515 8.79 -3.54 -1.81
C ALA A 515 8.23 -2.93 -0.49
N GLY A 516 9.06 -2.88 0.57
CA GLY A 516 8.73 -2.23 1.83
C GLY A 516 7.99 -3.11 2.83
N ILE A 517 7.01 -2.53 3.53
CA ILE A 517 6.17 -3.21 4.53
C ILE A 517 4.72 -3.35 4.06
N GLY A 518 4.12 -4.50 4.36
CA GLY A 518 2.79 -4.87 3.87
C GLY A 518 2.78 -5.20 2.37
N THR A 519 1.75 -5.91 1.95
CA THR A 519 1.52 -6.21 0.52
C THR A 519 0.58 -5.17 -0.10
N GLU A 520 0.52 -5.12 -1.42
CA GLU A 520 -0.41 -4.24 -2.16
C GLU A 520 -1.85 -4.40 -1.66
N ALA A 521 -2.29 -5.64 -1.43
CA ALA A 521 -3.64 -5.93 -0.98
C ALA A 521 -3.94 -5.48 0.47
N THR A 522 -2.91 -5.30 1.32
CA THR A 522 -3.09 -5.11 2.77
C THR A 522 -2.84 -3.69 3.26
N ARG A 523 -2.03 -2.88 2.57
CA ARG A 523 -1.64 -1.53 3.02
C ARG A 523 -2.83 -0.64 3.32
N ALA A 524 -3.79 -0.55 2.41
CA ALA A 524 -5.00 0.26 2.60
C ALA A 524 -5.82 -0.19 3.81
N GLY A 525 -6.03 -1.49 3.97
CA GLY A 525 -6.75 -2.08 5.11
C GLY A 525 -6.04 -1.84 6.45
N ILE A 526 -4.70 -1.80 6.47
CA ILE A 526 -3.91 -1.47 7.65
C ILE A 526 -4.15 -0.01 8.06
N ILE A 527 -4.06 0.94 7.12
CA ILE A 527 -4.33 2.37 7.38
C ILE A 527 -5.75 2.55 7.92
N ASP A 528 -6.73 1.92 7.27
CA ASP A 528 -8.13 2.00 7.68
C ASP A 528 -8.36 1.37 9.07
N THR A 529 -7.67 0.28 9.39
CA THR A 529 -7.70 -0.34 10.72
C THR A 529 -7.13 0.59 11.78
N LEU A 530 -6.02 1.27 11.53
CA LEU A 530 -5.43 2.24 12.46
C LEU A 530 -6.41 3.40 12.76
N VAL A 531 -7.12 3.88 11.74
CA VAL A 531 -8.16 4.92 11.90
C VAL A 531 -9.36 4.36 12.67
N LYS A 532 -9.88 3.19 12.33
CA LYS A 532 -11.01 2.55 13.02
C LYS A 532 -10.72 2.22 14.49
N ARG A 533 -9.47 1.91 14.82
CA ARG A 533 -9.02 1.66 16.21
C ARG A 533 -8.81 2.95 17.00
N GLY A 534 -8.81 4.11 16.34
CA GLY A 534 -8.60 5.40 16.95
C GLY A 534 -7.13 5.72 17.26
N PHE A 535 -6.19 5.05 16.60
CA PHE A 535 -4.76 5.37 16.66
C PHE A 535 -4.38 6.50 15.73
N LEU A 536 -5.07 6.57 14.58
CA LEU A 536 -4.98 7.68 13.63
C LEU A 536 -6.34 8.35 13.46
N VAL A 537 -6.33 9.60 13.04
CA VAL A 537 -7.50 10.37 12.64
C VAL A 537 -7.26 11.02 11.29
N ARG A 538 -8.32 11.11 10.47
CA ARG A 538 -8.29 11.88 9.23
C ARG A 538 -8.76 13.31 9.51
N GLU A 539 -7.85 14.27 9.31
CA GLU A 539 -8.13 15.70 9.37
C GLU A 539 -8.07 16.27 7.94
N LYS A 540 -9.21 16.44 7.30
CA LYS A 540 -9.34 16.73 5.87
C LYS A 540 -8.63 15.63 5.04
N LYS A 541 -7.49 15.97 4.40
CA LYS A 541 -6.66 15.01 3.63
C LYS A 541 -5.51 14.43 4.46
N ALA A 542 -5.21 14.98 5.63
CA ALA A 542 -4.09 14.55 6.45
C ALA A 542 -4.45 13.39 7.36
N LEU A 543 -3.48 12.49 7.59
CA LEU A 543 -3.50 11.46 8.62
C LEU A 543 -2.66 11.94 9.78
N ARG A 544 -3.25 11.98 10.99
CA ARG A 544 -2.60 12.41 12.22
C ARG A 544 -2.67 11.32 13.27
N SER A 545 -1.62 11.22 14.07
CA SER A 545 -1.60 10.34 15.21
C SER A 545 -2.46 10.93 16.35
N THR A 546 -3.23 10.07 17.01
CA THR A 546 -3.97 10.45 18.23
C THR A 546 -3.10 10.28 19.46
N PRO A 547 -3.44 10.89 20.60
CA PRO A 547 -2.76 10.63 21.87
C PRO A 547 -2.67 9.14 22.21
N LEU A 548 -3.73 8.37 21.93
CA LEU A 548 -3.74 6.91 22.11
C LEU A 548 -2.74 6.21 21.20
N GLY A 549 -2.66 6.61 19.92
CA GLY A 549 -1.71 6.05 18.97
C GLY A 549 -0.26 6.30 19.36
N ARG A 550 0.06 7.53 19.81
CA ARG A 550 1.39 7.92 20.29
C ARG A 550 1.79 7.12 21.53
N SER A 551 0.90 7.09 22.53
CA SER A 551 1.15 6.34 23.75
C SER A 551 1.35 4.85 23.48
N LEU A 552 0.65 4.26 22.50
CA LEU A 552 0.90 2.87 22.11
C LEU A 552 2.31 2.67 21.52
N VAL A 553 2.76 3.59 20.66
CA VAL A 553 4.11 3.52 20.08
C VAL A 553 5.18 3.65 21.16
N ASP A 554 4.99 4.57 22.12
CA ASP A 554 5.96 4.84 23.19
C ASP A 554 6.17 3.67 24.15
N VAL A 555 5.13 2.86 24.38
CA VAL A 555 5.22 1.72 25.32
C VAL A 555 5.62 0.40 24.65
N LEU A 556 5.62 0.35 23.33
CA LEU A 556 6.01 -0.85 22.59
C LEU A 556 7.53 -0.93 22.43
N PRO A 557 8.13 -2.12 22.51
CA PRO A 557 9.54 -2.31 22.20
C PRO A 557 9.90 -1.72 20.81
N GLY A 558 11.05 -1.05 20.72
CA GLY A 558 11.53 -0.44 19.46
C GLY A 558 11.62 -1.43 18.30
N THR A 559 11.84 -2.72 18.57
CA THR A 559 11.83 -3.78 17.58
C THR A 559 10.46 -3.94 16.89
N LEU A 560 9.36 -3.66 17.57
CA LEU A 560 8.01 -3.75 17.01
C LEU A 560 7.58 -2.48 16.26
N THR A 561 8.17 -1.34 16.59
CA THR A 561 7.87 -0.05 15.96
C THR A 561 8.75 0.24 14.75
N ASN A 562 9.89 -0.48 14.60
CA ASN A 562 10.83 -0.31 13.51
C ASN A 562 10.48 -1.24 12.32
N PRO A 563 10.43 -0.73 11.06
CA PRO A 563 10.24 -1.55 9.86
C PRO A 563 11.31 -2.63 9.65
N GLY A 564 12.48 -2.49 10.25
CA GLY A 564 13.57 -3.45 10.15
C GLY A 564 13.23 -4.87 10.61
N LEU A 565 12.30 -5.01 11.58
CA LEU A 565 11.79 -6.32 11.98
C LEU A 565 11.09 -7.04 10.81
N THR A 566 10.32 -6.31 10.02
CA THR A 566 9.67 -6.87 8.81
C THR A 566 10.73 -7.38 7.83
N ALA A 567 11.83 -6.63 7.66
CA ALA A 567 12.94 -7.06 6.81
C ALA A 567 13.57 -8.38 7.28
N LEU A 568 13.86 -8.49 8.56
CA LEU A 568 14.41 -9.72 9.16
C LEU A 568 13.49 -10.92 8.91
N TRP A 569 12.21 -10.73 9.05
CA TRP A 569 11.25 -11.81 8.82
C TRP A 569 11.17 -12.22 7.36
N GLU A 570 11.07 -11.26 6.44
CA GLU A 570 11.06 -11.60 5.02
C GLU A 570 12.35 -12.32 4.61
N GLN A 571 13.51 -11.91 5.13
CA GLN A 571 14.75 -12.62 4.91
C GLN A 571 14.70 -14.08 5.42
N MET A 572 14.17 -14.30 6.63
CA MET A 572 14.02 -15.67 7.16
C MET A 572 13.00 -16.49 6.36
N LEU A 573 11.92 -15.86 5.89
CA LEU A 573 10.91 -16.51 5.04
C LEU A 573 11.47 -16.83 3.65
N ASP A 574 12.39 -16.04 3.13
CA ASP A 574 13.11 -16.33 1.89
C ASP A 574 14.05 -17.54 2.05
N GLU A 575 14.67 -17.70 3.24
CA GLU A 575 15.42 -18.92 3.57
C GLU A 575 14.52 -20.16 3.62
N VAL A 576 13.30 -20.02 4.15
CA VAL A 576 12.30 -21.11 4.12
C VAL A 576 11.86 -21.40 2.68
N ALA A 577 11.56 -20.37 1.88
CA ALA A 577 11.17 -20.52 0.48
C ALA A 577 12.28 -21.16 -0.38
N ALA A 578 13.53 -20.97 0.00
CA ALA A 578 14.69 -21.61 -0.64
C ALA A 578 14.98 -23.02 -0.11
N GLY A 579 14.22 -23.52 0.87
CA GLY A 579 14.40 -24.83 1.49
C GLY A 579 15.63 -24.94 2.40
N ARG A 580 16.27 -23.81 2.77
CA ARG A 580 17.45 -23.80 3.65
C ARG A 580 17.11 -23.80 5.14
N VAL A 581 15.92 -23.35 5.50
CA VAL A 581 15.39 -23.37 6.88
C VAL A 581 14.04 -24.08 6.85
N SER A 582 13.78 -24.97 7.82
CA SER A 582 12.49 -25.63 7.93
C SER A 582 11.42 -24.68 8.51
N LEU A 583 10.14 -24.94 8.20
CA LEU A 583 9.02 -24.22 8.82
C LEU A 583 9.05 -24.35 10.35
N ASP A 584 9.38 -25.54 10.86
CA ASP A 584 9.39 -25.81 12.30
C ASP A 584 10.50 -25.01 13.01
N ASP A 585 11.72 -24.94 12.44
CA ASP A 585 12.81 -24.11 12.98
C ASP A 585 12.45 -22.62 12.97
N PHE A 586 11.82 -22.16 11.89
CA PHE A 586 11.33 -20.79 11.82
C PHE A 586 10.29 -20.52 12.93
N MET A 587 9.28 -21.38 13.07
CA MET A 587 8.21 -21.22 14.06
C MET A 587 8.72 -21.37 15.50
N ALA A 588 9.71 -22.21 15.77
CA ALA A 588 10.33 -22.32 17.09
C ALA A 588 10.98 -20.99 17.51
N LYS A 589 11.72 -20.35 16.60
CA LYS A 589 12.32 -19.02 16.84
C LYS A 589 11.25 -17.95 17.08
N GLN A 590 10.16 -17.97 16.31
CA GLN A 590 9.06 -17.02 16.49
C GLN A 590 8.36 -17.21 17.84
N SER A 591 8.11 -18.46 18.24
CA SER A 591 7.48 -18.80 19.51
C SER A 591 8.34 -18.35 20.69
N GLN A 592 9.65 -18.57 20.63
CA GLN A 592 10.61 -18.12 21.64
C GLN A 592 10.59 -16.58 21.76
N TRP A 593 10.66 -15.87 20.63
CA TRP A 593 10.68 -14.41 20.61
C TRP A 593 9.37 -13.82 21.14
N VAL A 594 8.21 -14.34 20.74
CA VAL A 594 6.91 -13.91 21.28
C VAL A 594 6.82 -14.17 22.78
N SER A 595 7.35 -15.30 23.27
CA SER A 595 7.40 -15.58 24.72
C SER A 595 8.22 -14.55 25.48
N GLN A 596 9.36 -14.16 24.95
CA GLN A 596 10.21 -13.10 25.54
C GLN A 596 9.47 -11.75 25.57
N LEU A 597 8.83 -11.36 24.47
CA LEU A 597 8.05 -10.12 24.40
C LEU A 597 6.88 -10.11 25.38
N VAL A 598 6.18 -11.23 25.53
CA VAL A 598 5.08 -11.37 26.50
C VAL A 598 5.61 -11.28 27.94
N ALA A 599 6.70 -11.96 28.26
CA ALA A 599 7.32 -11.90 29.59
C ALA A 599 7.78 -10.47 29.93
N GLN A 600 8.48 -9.81 29.02
CA GLN A 600 8.87 -8.41 29.15
C GLN A 600 7.67 -7.50 29.33
N GLY A 601 6.65 -7.63 28.48
CA GLY A 601 5.46 -6.82 28.55
C GLY A 601 4.65 -7.04 29.83
N LYS A 602 4.66 -8.24 30.44
CA LYS A 602 4.02 -8.50 31.73
C LYS A 602 4.72 -7.77 32.88
N SER A 603 6.04 -7.71 32.88
CA SER A 603 6.82 -7.12 33.97
C SER A 603 6.86 -5.59 33.95
N GLN A 604 6.69 -4.95 32.81
CA GLN A 604 6.77 -3.50 32.66
C GLN A 604 5.41 -2.83 32.92
N PRO A 605 5.31 -1.76 33.73
CA PRO A 605 4.09 -1.00 33.85
C PRO A 605 3.75 -0.29 32.52
N LEU A 606 2.47 -0.16 32.23
CA LEU A 606 2.03 0.55 31.02
C LEU A 606 1.94 2.07 31.31
N ALA A 607 2.89 2.84 30.83
CA ALA A 607 2.95 4.29 31.03
C ALA A 607 2.06 5.06 30.04
N ILE A 608 0.78 4.67 29.93
CA ILE A 608 -0.21 5.37 29.10
C ILE A 608 -1.16 6.13 30.01
N GLN A 609 -1.35 7.44 29.76
CA GLN A 609 -2.38 8.22 30.43
C GLN A 609 -3.74 7.94 29.77
N ALA A 610 -4.66 7.39 30.55
CA ALA A 610 -6.04 7.25 30.10
C ALA A 610 -6.74 8.61 30.08
N PRO A 611 -7.68 8.83 29.15
CA PRO A 611 -8.57 9.99 29.22
C PRO A 611 -9.29 10.02 30.56
N PRO A 612 -9.56 11.20 31.12
CA PRO A 612 -10.39 11.32 32.31
C PRO A 612 -11.72 10.58 32.13
N SER A 613 -12.07 9.72 33.05
CA SER A 613 -13.31 8.94 32.99
C SER A 613 -14.02 8.94 34.34
N PRO A 614 -15.37 9.02 34.37
CA PRO A 614 -16.11 8.92 35.63
C PRO A 614 -15.91 7.53 36.25
N PRO A 615 -15.82 7.40 37.57
CA PRO A 615 -15.72 6.11 38.23
C PRO A 615 -17.01 5.28 38.03
N CYS A 616 -16.86 3.97 38.01
CA CYS A 616 -18.00 3.08 37.92
C CYS A 616 -18.94 3.22 39.13
N PRO A 617 -20.24 3.44 38.95
CA PRO A 617 -21.17 3.63 40.08
C PRO A 617 -21.45 2.36 40.88
N VAL A 618 -21.01 1.19 40.38
CA VAL A 618 -21.22 -0.11 41.02
C VAL A 618 -20.00 -0.57 41.82
N CYS A 619 -18.80 -0.51 41.20
CA CYS A 619 -17.59 -1.03 41.83
C CYS A 619 -16.48 0.03 42.05
N GLY A 620 -16.73 1.30 41.74
CA GLY A 620 -15.73 2.36 41.82
C GLY A 620 -14.60 2.28 40.80
N GLY A 621 -14.53 1.21 40.02
CA GLY A 621 -13.48 0.97 39.02
C GLY A 621 -13.54 1.93 37.83
N LYS A 622 -12.54 1.88 36.99
CA LYS A 622 -12.42 2.71 35.76
C LYS A 622 -13.51 2.37 34.75
N THR A 623 -13.94 3.40 34.01
CA THR A 623 -14.92 3.25 32.93
C THR A 623 -14.32 3.65 31.57
N SER A 624 -14.93 3.18 30.48
CA SER A 624 -14.59 3.63 29.13
C SER A 624 -15.82 4.08 28.37
N GLN A 625 -15.67 5.13 27.57
CA GLN A 625 -16.75 5.64 26.74
C GLN A 625 -17.07 4.65 25.60
N ARG A 626 -18.36 4.45 25.38
CA ARG A 626 -18.90 3.58 24.32
C ARG A 626 -20.01 4.33 23.59
N LYS A 627 -20.13 4.05 22.29
CA LYS A 627 -21.21 4.59 21.46
C LYS A 627 -22.33 3.56 21.37
N GLY A 628 -23.51 3.90 21.88
CA GLY A 628 -24.71 3.08 21.79
C GLY A 628 -25.72 3.67 20.80
N LYS A 629 -26.85 2.97 20.59
CA LYS A 629 -27.93 3.46 19.70
C LYS A 629 -28.56 4.80 20.14
N LYS A 630 -28.46 5.14 21.44
CA LYS A 630 -29.05 6.35 22.05
C LYS A 630 -28.01 7.41 22.43
N GLY A 631 -26.79 7.35 21.92
CA GLY A 631 -25.68 8.25 22.25
C GLY A 631 -24.52 7.55 22.96
N SER A 632 -23.54 8.35 23.39
CA SER A 632 -22.37 7.86 24.13
C SER A 632 -22.73 7.53 25.59
N PHE A 633 -22.02 6.59 26.17
CA PHE A 633 -22.12 6.24 27.59
C PHE A 633 -20.81 5.65 28.08
N TRP A 634 -20.58 5.71 29.40
CA TRP A 634 -19.40 5.13 30.03
C TRP A 634 -19.76 3.76 30.61
N ARG A 635 -18.98 2.73 30.31
CA ARG A 635 -19.16 1.37 30.78
C ARG A 635 -17.97 0.94 31.63
N CYS A 636 -18.25 0.23 32.72
CA CYS A 636 -17.22 -0.35 33.55
C CYS A 636 -16.26 -1.24 32.75
N LEU A 637 -14.96 -1.12 32.99
CA LEU A 637 -13.95 -1.95 32.34
C LEU A 637 -13.92 -3.40 32.85
N ASN A 638 -14.47 -3.64 34.05
CA ASN A 638 -14.63 -4.97 34.63
C ASN A 638 -15.85 -5.75 34.08
N TYR A 639 -16.43 -5.29 32.98
CA TYR A 639 -17.50 -6.08 32.33
C TYR A 639 -16.92 -7.39 31.75
N PRO A 640 -17.59 -8.54 31.90
CA PRO A 640 -18.99 -8.75 32.33
C PRO A 640 -19.21 -8.84 33.85
N ASP A 641 -18.15 -8.89 34.66
CA ASP A 641 -18.26 -9.08 36.12
C ASP A 641 -18.93 -7.88 36.81
N CYS A 642 -18.67 -6.68 36.32
CA CYS A 642 -19.37 -5.47 36.74
C CYS A 642 -20.18 -4.87 35.58
N LYS A 643 -21.48 -4.65 35.77
CA LYS A 643 -22.41 -4.10 34.77
C LYS A 643 -22.66 -2.59 34.94
N GLY A 644 -21.79 -1.86 35.64
CA GLY A 644 -21.93 -0.43 35.89
C GLY A 644 -21.86 0.41 34.60
N ILE A 645 -22.77 1.36 34.46
CA ILE A 645 -22.88 2.31 33.34
C ILE A 645 -23.12 3.70 33.85
N VAL A 646 -22.45 4.71 33.25
CA VAL A 646 -22.68 6.13 33.49
C VAL A 646 -23.10 6.79 32.19
N GLY A 647 -24.16 7.58 32.19
CA GLY A 647 -24.61 8.35 31.02
C GLY A 647 -23.65 9.54 30.75
N ASP A 648 -23.63 10.03 29.50
CA ASP A 648 -22.75 11.14 29.07
C ASP A 648 -22.99 12.47 29.82
N GLY A 649 -24.13 12.62 30.52
CA GLY A 649 -24.47 13.76 31.39
C GLY A 649 -24.20 13.54 32.88
N GLY A 650 -23.35 12.57 33.28
CA GLY A 650 -23.00 12.32 34.68
C GLY A 650 -24.07 11.62 35.52
N ASN A 651 -25.24 11.35 35.00
CA ASN A 651 -26.30 10.64 35.74
C ASN A 651 -26.05 9.12 35.74
N ALA A 652 -25.76 8.57 36.91
CA ALA A 652 -25.60 7.16 37.17
C ALA A 652 -26.93 6.43 36.91
N LYS A 653 -26.97 5.52 35.94
CA LYS A 653 -28.07 4.56 35.75
C LYS A 653 -27.52 3.17 35.99
N THR A 654 -27.94 2.56 37.06
CA THR A 654 -27.77 1.15 37.33
C THR A 654 -28.81 0.40 36.46
N LEU A 655 -28.36 -0.44 35.54
CA LEU A 655 -29.25 -1.41 34.95
C LEU A 655 -29.55 -2.48 35.99
N GLN A 656 -30.62 -2.26 36.79
CA GLN A 656 -31.19 -3.29 37.58
C GLN A 656 -31.69 -4.40 36.63
N GLY A 657 -31.11 -5.57 36.76
CA GLY A 657 -31.61 -6.76 36.08
C GLY A 657 -33.04 -7.00 36.51
N ARG A 658 -33.96 -6.97 35.58
CA ARG A 658 -35.26 -7.60 35.79
C ARG A 658 -35.00 -9.11 35.95
N GLY A 659 -34.91 -9.56 37.20
CA GLY A 659 -35.14 -10.91 37.57
C GLY A 659 -36.65 -11.15 37.46
N GLY A 660 -37.05 -12.10 36.67
CA GLY A 660 -38.44 -12.47 36.45
C GLY A 660 -38.46 -13.71 35.56
N SER A 661 -38.54 -14.83 36.22
CA SER A 661 -38.89 -16.14 35.66
C SER A 661 -40.10 -16.05 34.76
N SER A 662 -40.01 -16.55 33.54
CA SER A 662 -41.00 -17.42 32.89
C SER A 662 -40.52 -17.73 31.48
N LEU A 663 -40.33 -19.00 31.20
CA LEU A 663 -40.26 -19.58 29.88
C LEU A 663 -41.56 -19.27 29.11
N PRO A 664 -41.51 -18.87 27.87
CA PRO A 664 -42.59 -19.13 26.94
C PRO A 664 -42.18 -20.22 25.96
N THR A 665 -43.01 -21.19 25.97
CA THR A 665 -43.29 -22.27 25.06
C THR A 665 -43.09 -21.93 23.60
N ARG A 666 -42.48 -22.88 22.89
CA ARG A 666 -42.53 -23.18 21.45
C ARG A 666 -43.33 -22.23 20.55
N LEU A 667 -42.65 -21.61 19.62
CA LEU A 667 -43.27 -21.10 18.40
C LEU A 667 -42.76 -21.86 17.18
N LYS A 668 -43.72 -22.46 16.50
CA LYS A 668 -43.60 -23.27 15.28
C LYS A 668 -43.07 -22.42 14.14
N ILE A 669 -42.02 -22.90 13.49
CA ILE A 669 -41.57 -22.43 12.19
C ILE A 669 -42.59 -22.88 11.14
N LYS A 670 -43.16 -21.94 10.40
CA LYS A 670 -43.77 -22.16 9.09
C LYS A 670 -42.79 -21.81 8.00
N LEU A 671 -42.39 -22.79 7.22
CA LEU A 671 -41.78 -22.71 5.92
C LEU A 671 -42.74 -22.01 4.94
N ARG A 672 -42.24 -20.97 4.28
CA ARG A 672 -42.53 -20.69 2.87
C ARG A 672 -41.33 -20.00 2.25
#